data_43ec0584aa6d1c515ca4d00ef9f47e91
#
_entry.id   43ec0584aa6d1c515ca4d00ef9f47e91
#
_cell.length_a   1.000
_cell.length_b   1.000
_cell.length_c   1.000
_cell.angle_alpha   90.00
_cell.angle_beta   90.00
_cell.angle_gamma   90.00
#
_symmetry.space_group_name_H-M   'P 1'
#
loop_
_entity.id
_entity.type
_entity.pdbx_description
1 polymer ?
#
loop_
_entity_poly.entity_id
_entity_poly.type
_entity_poly.pdbx_seq_one_letter_code
_entity_poly.pdbx_strand_id
1 'polypeptide(L)'
;MKLGNSLILAVIALSMTVGLASGNDNPNYYNNRYPLVRKPYMELPLGGIRAKGWLLEMLQRQKDGATGRLDLLYPQVVGARNGWLGGDGDQWERGPYWIDGLLPLAYILDDPTLKKKVQQWIEWTLNSQRADGYFGPEKNYPPEPGLQRSNCDDWWPRMVVLKILQQYHSATGDQRVITLMSNYFRYQLNTLPEKPLGFRTFWAEYRMCDNLQAVYWLYNITGEPFLLELGDLLYKQGVNFTGMMLNSDDLSRQGTIHCVNLAQGIKTPVIFYQQYPDRKYIDAVKKGLADIQRFNGQAQGMYGGDEALHGNNPTQGVELCSVVELMFSLEKMIEITGDLSMIDHLEKIAFNALPTQISDDFMTRQYFQQANQVMITRHVRNFDVNHDGTDINFGLLNGYPCCTSNMHQGWPKFTQNLWYATPDNGLAALIYSPSEVTAKVGNGCFVKITEDTYYPMDDKINFTVTIQDKKTTEVFFPLHLRIPKWCKQATITVNGKIEQTAETGTVAIVRRAWKSGDRVELTLPMHVFTNLWHENSISVERGPLVYGLQMKEQWDKKEFSENEVHHYGKSYYEVTSPDPWNYGIISFAQTRIEEQFEITIDPLKQKSSYFWNLENAPIQIKVKARKMPQWKLYNEMAGPLPYSVSYSVTPQQMPEEKITLIPYGCTTLRISQFPVTR
;
A
#
# COMPACT_ATOMS: atom_id res chain seq x y z
N MET A 1 -71.58 25.50 49.22
CA MET A 1 -70.52 25.05 50.15
C MET A 1 -69.67 24.00 49.49
N LYS A 2 -68.38 24.18 49.50
CA LYS A 2 -67.26 23.35 49.04
C LYS A 2 -66.75 23.65 47.63
N LEU A 3 -65.61 24.30 47.67
CA LEU A 3 -64.66 24.57 46.60
C LEU A 3 -64.07 23.24 46.05
N GLY A 4 -63.88 23.17 44.73
CA GLY A 4 -63.10 22.17 44.08
C GLY A 4 -61.95 22.83 43.35
N ASN A 5 -60.72 22.52 43.77
CA ASN A 5 -59.47 23.01 43.18
C ASN A 5 -59.20 22.35 41.84
N SER A 6 -59.08 23.14 40.79
CA SER A 6 -58.54 22.68 39.48
C SER A 6 -57.04 22.88 39.48
N LEU A 7 -56.29 21.77 39.48
CA LEU A 7 -54.84 21.76 39.27
C LEU A 7 -54.57 21.85 37.74
N ILE A 8 -54.00 22.93 37.28
CA ILE A 8 -53.48 23.09 35.94
C ILE A 8 -52.05 22.47 35.92
N LEU A 9 -51.90 21.35 35.26
CA LEU A 9 -50.57 20.77 34.93
C LEU A 9 -50.05 21.53 33.75
N ALA A 10 -49.02 22.34 33.96
CA ALA A 10 -48.21 22.92 32.90
C ALA A 10 -47.18 21.85 32.43
N VAL A 11 -47.39 21.29 31.24
CA VAL A 11 -46.40 20.45 30.55
C VAL A 11 -45.35 21.39 29.95
N ILE A 12 -44.20 21.51 30.59
CA ILE A 12 -43.01 22.14 29.99
C ILE A 12 -42.44 21.14 28.99
N ALA A 13 -42.68 21.40 27.70
CA ALA A 13 -42.00 20.71 26.60
C ALA A 13 -40.53 21.21 26.58
N LEU A 14 -39.63 20.44 27.15
CA LEU A 14 -38.17 20.63 27.00
C LEU A 14 -37.80 20.22 25.56
N SER A 15 -37.75 21.17 24.64
CA SER A 15 -37.12 20.96 23.33
C SER A 15 -35.63 20.76 23.55
N MET A 16 -35.20 19.49 23.56
CA MET A 16 -33.79 19.18 23.39
C MET A 16 -33.40 19.55 21.94
N THR A 17 -32.92 20.75 21.75
CA THR A 17 -32.06 21.04 20.61
C THR A 17 -30.80 20.21 20.81
N VAL A 18 -30.72 19.10 20.09
CA VAL A 18 -29.46 18.42 19.84
C VAL A 18 -28.61 19.43 19.09
N GLY A 19 -27.81 20.18 19.83
CA GLY A 19 -26.73 20.95 19.26
C GLY A 19 -25.80 19.96 18.59
N LEU A 20 -25.82 19.92 17.26
CA LEU A 20 -24.74 19.36 16.47
C LEU A 20 -23.48 20.08 16.97
N ALA A 21 -22.69 19.39 17.79
CA ALA A 21 -21.37 19.87 18.14
C ALA A 21 -20.66 20.10 16.82
N SER A 22 -20.42 21.35 16.45
CA SER A 22 -19.54 21.73 15.38
C SER A 22 -18.17 21.18 15.78
N GLY A 23 -17.81 20.02 15.23
CA GLY A 23 -16.46 19.49 15.37
C GLY A 23 -15.52 20.64 14.96
N ASN A 24 -14.51 20.92 15.78
CA ASN A 24 -13.53 21.95 15.47
C ASN A 24 -12.97 21.70 14.08
N ASP A 25 -13.26 22.63 13.15
CA ASP A 25 -12.66 22.58 11.83
C ASP A 25 -11.17 22.83 12.01
N ASN A 26 -10.32 21.90 11.50
CA ASN A 26 -8.90 22.18 11.46
C ASN A 26 -8.67 23.37 10.51
N PRO A 27 -8.27 24.57 11.00
CA PRO A 27 -8.11 25.75 10.15
C PRO A 27 -6.90 25.63 9.23
N ASN A 28 -6.04 24.60 9.43
CA ASN A 28 -4.78 24.44 8.73
C ASN A 28 -4.90 23.54 7.49
N TYR A 29 -5.87 22.59 7.49
CA TYR A 29 -6.02 21.60 6.43
C TYR A 29 -7.49 21.39 6.09
N TYR A 30 -7.77 21.21 4.78
CA TYR A 30 -9.12 20.96 4.30
C TYR A 30 -9.60 19.60 4.72
N ASN A 31 -10.75 19.54 5.39
CA ASN A 31 -11.54 18.34 5.55
C ASN A 31 -12.65 18.30 4.49
N ASN A 32 -13.39 17.23 4.41
CA ASN A 32 -14.53 17.11 3.50
C ASN A 32 -15.54 18.23 3.74
N ARG A 33 -15.95 18.88 2.65
CA ARG A 33 -17.04 19.86 2.59
C ARG A 33 -18.37 19.13 2.61
N TYR A 34 -19.36 19.65 3.37
CA TYR A 34 -20.74 19.13 3.31
C TYR A 34 -21.26 19.09 1.86
N PRO A 35 -21.98 18.03 1.39
CA PRO A 35 -22.52 16.91 2.18
C PRO A 35 -21.55 15.74 2.41
N LEU A 36 -20.30 15.80 1.95
CA LEU A 36 -19.37 14.71 2.19
C LEU A 36 -19.07 14.56 3.69
N VAL A 37 -19.03 13.30 4.15
CA VAL A 37 -18.72 12.98 5.55
C VAL A 37 -17.31 13.43 5.91
N ARG A 38 -17.18 14.06 7.08
CA ARG A 38 -15.88 14.48 7.60
C ARG A 38 -14.97 13.29 7.86
N LYS A 39 -13.73 13.41 7.46
CA LYS A 39 -12.70 12.39 7.63
C LYS A 39 -12.02 12.54 9.00
N PRO A 40 -11.63 11.43 9.65
CA PRO A 40 -10.84 11.46 10.87
C PRO A 40 -9.40 11.93 10.63
N TYR A 41 -8.89 11.73 9.42
CA TYR A 41 -7.53 12.11 9.04
C TYR A 41 -7.51 12.89 7.73
N MET A 42 -6.61 13.86 7.61
CA MET A 42 -6.41 14.67 6.41
C MET A 42 -4.98 14.52 5.92
N GLU A 43 -4.79 14.30 4.63
CA GLU A 43 -3.46 14.26 4.03
C GLU A 43 -2.71 15.58 4.24
N LEU A 44 -1.43 15.47 4.51
CA LEU A 44 -0.51 16.60 4.52
C LEU A 44 -0.07 16.95 3.09
N PRO A 45 0.32 18.19 2.80
CA PRO A 45 0.86 18.56 1.50
C PRO A 45 2.05 17.69 1.11
N LEU A 46 2.10 17.26 -0.15
CA LEU A 46 3.20 16.44 -0.67
C LEU A 46 4.55 17.18 -0.52
N GLY A 47 5.53 16.49 0.04
CA GLY A 47 6.83 17.05 0.41
C GLY A 47 6.88 17.61 1.85
N GLY A 48 5.75 17.66 2.56
CA GLY A 48 5.72 17.97 3.99
C GLY A 48 6.26 16.83 4.86
N ILE A 49 6.23 15.59 4.36
CA ILE A 49 6.85 14.43 4.98
C ILE A 49 8.08 14.05 4.18
N ARG A 50 9.21 13.87 4.85
CA ARG A 50 10.49 13.49 4.26
C ARG A 50 11.00 12.22 4.91
N ALA A 51 11.48 11.28 4.09
CA ALA A 51 12.09 10.05 4.59
C ALA A 51 13.45 10.33 5.28
N LYS A 52 13.78 9.50 6.24
CA LYS A 52 15.07 9.45 6.94
C LYS A 52 15.59 8.00 6.98
N GLY A 53 16.77 7.80 7.56
CA GLY A 53 17.32 6.46 7.83
C GLY A 53 17.16 5.48 6.67
N TRP A 54 16.71 4.27 6.97
CA TRP A 54 16.54 3.21 5.98
C TRP A 54 15.48 3.53 4.90
N LEU A 55 14.44 4.30 5.24
CA LEU A 55 13.41 4.67 4.27
C LEU A 55 13.97 5.67 3.24
N LEU A 56 14.82 6.62 3.66
CA LEU A 56 15.53 7.51 2.74
C LEU A 56 16.44 6.72 1.79
N GLU A 57 17.19 5.75 2.30
CA GLU A 57 18.04 4.89 1.47
C GLU A 57 17.21 4.12 0.43
N MET A 58 16.05 3.61 0.81
CA MET A 58 15.10 2.95 -0.09
C MET A 58 14.67 3.88 -1.24
N LEU A 59 14.31 5.13 -0.92
CA LEU A 59 13.92 6.12 -1.93
C LEU A 59 15.10 6.58 -2.80
N GLN A 60 16.33 6.65 -2.26
CA GLN A 60 17.53 6.96 -3.06
C GLN A 60 17.83 5.84 -4.05
N ARG A 61 17.75 4.57 -3.63
CA ARG A 61 17.90 3.41 -4.53
C ARG A 61 16.84 3.43 -5.63
N GLN A 62 15.61 3.79 -5.30
CA GLN A 62 14.52 3.97 -6.27
C GLN A 62 14.85 5.06 -7.30
N LYS A 63 15.36 6.21 -6.83
CA LYS A 63 15.81 7.31 -7.69
C LYS A 63 16.93 6.89 -8.64
N ASP A 64 17.94 6.18 -8.11
CA ASP A 64 19.12 5.75 -8.87
C ASP A 64 18.84 4.52 -9.75
N GLY A 65 17.81 3.77 -9.44
CA GLY A 65 17.30 2.62 -10.19
C GLY A 65 16.28 2.97 -11.27
N ALA A 66 15.38 2.03 -11.55
CA ALA A 66 14.42 2.15 -12.64
C ALA A 66 13.45 3.33 -12.45
N THR A 67 13.07 3.69 -11.23
CA THR A 67 12.12 4.80 -11.03
C THR A 67 12.65 6.12 -11.59
N GLY A 68 13.87 6.50 -11.26
CA GLY A 68 14.44 7.75 -11.76
C GLY A 68 14.93 7.70 -13.19
N ARG A 69 15.00 6.50 -13.80
CA ARG A 69 15.67 6.27 -15.10
C ARG A 69 14.85 5.50 -16.12
N LEU A 70 13.55 5.29 -15.88
CA LEU A 70 12.74 4.47 -16.79
C LEU A 70 12.66 5.02 -18.20
N ASP A 71 12.70 6.34 -18.36
CA ASP A 71 12.81 7.01 -19.66
C ASP A 71 14.04 6.59 -20.48
N LEU A 72 15.11 6.16 -19.82
CA LEU A 72 16.33 5.63 -20.44
C LEU A 72 16.31 4.11 -20.60
N LEU A 73 15.64 3.41 -19.69
CA LEU A 73 15.60 1.94 -19.65
C LEU A 73 14.48 1.35 -20.52
N TYR A 74 13.37 2.09 -20.65
CA TYR A 74 12.19 1.68 -21.43
C TYR A 74 11.71 2.83 -22.35
N PRO A 75 12.61 3.40 -23.19
CA PRO A 75 12.32 4.62 -23.95
C PRO A 75 11.21 4.46 -24.99
N GLN A 76 10.97 3.24 -25.49
CA GLN A 76 9.90 3.00 -26.46
C GLN A 76 8.50 3.27 -25.89
N VAL A 77 8.31 3.10 -24.57
CA VAL A 77 7.01 3.29 -23.90
C VAL A 77 6.94 4.62 -23.15
N VAL A 78 7.95 4.95 -22.35
CA VAL A 78 7.91 6.15 -21.48
C VAL A 78 8.89 7.25 -21.93
N GLY A 79 9.52 7.10 -23.11
CA GLY A 79 10.38 8.12 -23.71
C GLY A 79 9.61 9.19 -24.47
N ALA A 80 10.33 9.98 -25.27
CA ALA A 80 9.79 11.17 -25.98
C ALA A 80 8.63 10.87 -26.94
N ARG A 81 8.50 9.64 -27.43
CA ARG A 81 7.36 9.23 -28.27
C ARG A 81 6.07 8.98 -27.50
N ASN A 82 6.09 8.98 -26.17
CA ASN A 82 4.86 8.73 -25.39
C ASN A 82 3.76 9.74 -25.75
N GLY A 83 2.53 9.26 -25.89
CA GLY A 83 1.39 10.12 -26.26
C GLY A 83 1.10 11.20 -25.22
N TRP A 84 1.39 10.96 -23.93
CA TRP A 84 1.29 11.94 -22.86
C TRP A 84 2.44 12.96 -22.82
N LEU A 85 3.30 12.93 -23.86
CA LEU A 85 4.28 13.96 -24.19
C LEU A 85 4.05 14.52 -25.61
N GLY A 86 2.90 14.20 -26.22
CA GLY A 86 2.53 14.62 -27.58
C GLY A 86 3.11 13.75 -28.69
N GLY A 87 3.72 12.62 -28.37
CA GLY A 87 4.27 11.69 -29.34
C GLY A 87 3.25 10.73 -29.94
N ASP A 88 3.73 9.86 -30.83
CA ASP A 88 2.95 8.85 -31.56
C ASP A 88 3.10 7.44 -30.96
N GLY A 89 3.74 7.31 -29.80
CA GLY A 89 4.02 6.04 -29.13
C GLY A 89 2.89 5.58 -28.21
N ASP A 90 3.26 5.01 -27.05
CA ASP A 90 2.32 4.50 -26.06
C ASP A 90 1.41 5.60 -25.51
N GLN A 91 0.12 5.33 -25.43
CA GLN A 91 -0.91 6.26 -24.96
C GLN A 91 -1.70 5.73 -23.78
N TRP A 92 -1.39 4.49 -23.36
CA TRP A 92 -2.13 3.77 -22.32
C TRP A 92 -1.63 4.11 -20.91
N GLU A 93 -1.79 3.19 -19.97
CA GLU A 93 -1.52 3.40 -18.54
C GLU A 93 -0.04 3.49 -18.17
N ARG A 94 0.88 2.92 -18.98
CA ARG A 94 2.27 2.70 -18.56
C ARG A 94 3.05 4.01 -18.33
N GLY A 95 2.87 5.00 -19.18
CA GLY A 95 3.45 6.32 -18.96
C GLY A 95 2.88 7.01 -17.71
N PRO A 96 1.55 7.16 -17.60
CA PRO A 96 0.90 7.67 -16.41
C PRO A 96 1.29 6.94 -15.11
N TYR A 97 1.34 5.61 -15.06
CA TYR A 97 1.77 4.85 -13.90
C TYR A 97 3.18 5.21 -13.43
N TRP A 98 4.12 5.35 -14.37
CA TRP A 98 5.47 5.76 -14.02
C TRP A 98 5.49 7.13 -13.33
N ILE A 99 4.76 8.10 -13.88
CA ILE A 99 4.71 9.46 -13.33
C ILE A 99 3.95 9.50 -11.99
N ASP A 100 2.94 8.65 -11.79
CA ASP A 100 2.19 8.52 -10.52
C ASP A 100 3.09 8.08 -9.35
N GLY A 101 4.21 7.41 -9.65
CA GLY A 101 5.25 7.08 -8.67
C GLY A 101 6.44 8.03 -8.65
N LEU A 102 6.87 8.53 -9.83
CA LEU A 102 8.01 9.43 -9.94
C LEU A 102 7.74 10.80 -9.30
N LEU A 103 6.53 11.32 -9.45
CA LEU A 103 6.15 12.63 -8.91
C LEU A 103 6.30 12.68 -7.37
N PRO A 104 5.66 11.81 -6.58
CA PRO A 104 5.85 11.85 -5.14
C PRO A 104 7.31 11.61 -4.72
N LEU A 105 8.05 10.73 -5.40
CA LEU A 105 9.47 10.55 -5.15
C LEU A 105 10.26 11.85 -5.34
N ALA A 106 10.00 12.58 -6.43
CA ALA A 106 10.70 13.82 -6.76
C ALA A 106 10.48 14.91 -5.69
N TYR A 107 9.27 15.01 -5.14
CA TYR A 107 8.94 16.02 -4.14
C TYR A 107 9.35 15.61 -2.72
N ILE A 108 9.27 14.34 -2.36
CA ILE A 108 9.73 13.84 -1.05
C ILE A 108 11.26 13.97 -0.93
N LEU A 109 12.01 13.63 -2.00
CA LEU A 109 13.46 13.79 -2.04
C LEU A 109 13.88 15.25 -2.30
N ASP A 110 12.97 16.11 -2.74
CA ASP A 110 13.24 17.48 -3.18
C ASP A 110 14.27 17.54 -4.32
N ASP A 111 14.24 16.54 -5.22
CA ASP A 111 15.23 16.37 -6.27
C ASP A 111 14.89 17.20 -7.52
N PRO A 112 15.73 18.19 -7.89
CA PRO A 112 15.44 19.08 -9.02
C PRO A 112 15.45 18.36 -10.36
N THR A 113 16.23 17.28 -10.52
CA THR A 113 16.31 16.51 -11.77
C THR A 113 15.03 15.73 -12.00
N LEU A 114 14.54 15.03 -10.95
CA LEU A 114 13.28 14.31 -11.03
C LEU A 114 12.10 15.27 -11.23
N LYS A 115 12.07 16.40 -10.50
CA LYS A 115 11.04 17.44 -10.69
C LYS A 115 11.00 17.94 -12.13
N LYS A 116 12.16 18.15 -12.76
CA LYS A 116 12.24 18.56 -14.17
C LYS A 116 11.64 17.51 -15.11
N LYS A 117 11.89 16.21 -14.87
CA LYS A 117 11.28 15.12 -15.66
C LYS A 117 9.76 15.13 -15.52
N VAL A 118 9.25 15.18 -14.29
CA VAL A 118 7.81 15.27 -14.00
C VAL A 118 7.17 16.49 -14.67
N GLN A 119 7.83 17.66 -14.59
CA GLN A 119 7.30 18.91 -15.11
C GLN A 119 7.00 18.85 -16.61
N GLN A 120 7.77 18.10 -17.40
CA GLN A 120 7.51 17.92 -18.83
C GLN A 120 6.16 17.27 -19.09
N TRP A 121 5.82 16.24 -18.32
CA TRP A 121 4.53 15.53 -18.41
C TRP A 121 3.37 16.41 -17.94
N ILE A 122 3.56 17.14 -16.85
CA ILE A 122 2.55 18.05 -16.30
C ILE A 122 2.26 19.18 -17.29
N GLU A 123 3.28 19.86 -17.80
CA GLU A 123 3.08 20.97 -18.74
C GLU A 123 2.39 20.49 -20.02
N TRP A 124 2.82 19.35 -20.57
CA TRP A 124 2.14 18.80 -21.74
C TRP A 124 0.66 18.50 -21.43
N THR A 125 0.38 17.83 -20.31
CA THR A 125 -0.99 17.51 -19.89
C THR A 125 -1.84 18.76 -19.74
N LEU A 126 -1.36 19.78 -19.04
CA LEU A 126 -2.09 21.04 -18.83
C LEU A 126 -2.36 21.78 -20.16
N ASN A 127 -1.43 21.73 -21.09
CA ASN A 127 -1.55 22.39 -22.41
C ASN A 127 -2.37 21.56 -23.41
N SER A 128 -2.64 20.30 -23.15
CA SER A 128 -3.41 19.42 -24.04
C SER A 128 -4.92 19.60 -23.93
N GLN A 129 -5.41 20.45 -23.01
CA GLN A 129 -6.84 20.60 -22.81
C GLN A 129 -7.51 21.32 -23.97
N ARG A 130 -8.54 20.70 -24.53
CA ARG A 130 -9.38 21.28 -25.61
C ARG A 130 -10.46 22.19 -25.01
N ALA A 131 -11.09 22.97 -25.92
CA ALA A 131 -12.19 23.88 -25.54
C ALA A 131 -13.43 23.16 -24.94
N ASP A 132 -13.66 21.89 -25.30
CA ASP A 132 -14.74 21.08 -24.74
C ASP A 132 -14.41 20.48 -23.36
N GLY A 133 -13.18 20.64 -22.88
CA GLY A 133 -12.69 20.12 -21.59
C GLY A 133 -11.94 18.80 -21.66
N TYR A 134 -11.95 18.09 -22.79
CA TYR A 134 -11.13 16.89 -22.98
C TYR A 134 -9.65 17.23 -22.86
N PHE A 135 -8.83 16.31 -22.34
CA PHE A 135 -7.38 16.44 -22.25
C PHE A 135 -6.65 15.11 -22.51
N GLY A 136 -5.39 15.20 -22.88
CA GLY A 136 -4.56 14.03 -23.15
C GLY A 136 -4.49 13.69 -24.64
N PRO A 137 -3.94 12.52 -25.00
CA PRO A 137 -3.80 12.09 -26.39
C PRO A 137 -5.14 12.07 -27.13
N GLU A 138 -5.14 12.56 -28.38
CA GLU A 138 -6.36 12.72 -29.18
C GLU A 138 -6.42 11.82 -30.41
N LYS A 139 -5.27 11.31 -30.85
CA LYS A 139 -5.15 10.59 -32.11
C LYS A 139 -4.73 9.14 -31.88
N ASN A 140 -5.51 8.22 -32.44
CA ASN A 140 -5.11 6.82 -32.54
C ASN A 140 -4.13 6.61 -33.70
N TYR A 141 -3.18 5.69 -33.50
CA TYR A 141 -2.16 5.33 -34.48
C TYR A 141 -2.28 3.84 -34.83
N PRO A 142 -1.75 3.43 -36.02
CA PRO A 142 -1.69 2.02 -36.39
C PRO A 142 -0.95 1.19 -35.34
N PRO A 143 -1.30 -0.11 -35.16
CA PRO A 143 -0.61 -0.98 -34.21
C PRO A 143 0.90 -1.01 -34.44
N GLU A 144 1.67 -1.00 -33.35
CA GLU A 144 3.13 -1.18 -33.33
C GLU A 144 3.48 -2.14 -32.18
N PRO A 145 4.31 -3.16 -32.42
CA PRO A 145 4.65 -4.15 -31.39
C PRO A 145 5.15 -3.50 -30.10
N GLY A 146 4.63 -3.94 -28.97
CA GLY A 146 5.01 -3.44 -27.64
C GLY A 146 4.37 -2.10 -27.23
N LEU A 147 3.57 -1.45 -28.11
CA LEU A 147 2.91 -0.17 -27.83
C LEU A 147 1.39 -0.29 -27.81
N GLN A 148 0.74 0.43 -26.92
CA GLN A 148 -0.70 0.62 -26.86
C GLN A 148 -1.05 2.03 -27.32
N ARG A 149 -1.44 2.18 -28.62
CA ARG A 149 -1.59 3.48 -29.27
C ARG A 149 -2.82 3.63 -30.16
N SER A 150 -3.84 2.78 -29.92
CA SER A 150 -5.11 2.78 -30.64
C SER A 150 -6.35 3.01 -29.77
N ASN A 151 -6.15 3.50 -28.56
CA ASN A 151 -7.18 3.63 -27.51
C ASN A 151 -7.04 4.95 -26.73
N CYS A 152 -6.68 6.04 -27.42
CA CYS A 152 -6.43 7.34 -26.79
C CYS A 152 -7.65 7.93 -26.06
N ASP A 153 -8.85 7.55 -26.44
CA ASP A 153 -10.12 8.03 -25.88
C ASP A 153 -10.70 7.15 -24.76
N ASP A 154 -9.96 6.11 -24.32
CA ASP A 154 -10.37 5.33 -23.15
C ASP A 154 -10.32 6.18 -21.87
N TRP A 155 -11.26 5.94 -20.97
CA TRP A 155 -11.34 6.67 -19.69
C TRP A 155 -10.22 6.32 -18.73
N TRP A 156 -9.72 5.07 -18.75
CA TRP A 156 -8.84 4.54 -17.73
C TRP A 156 -7.50 5.30 -17.57
N PRO A 157 -6.69 5.57 -18.62
CA PRO A 157 -5.42 6.26 -18.43
C PRO A 157 -5.55 7.65 -17.79
N ARG A 158 -6.69 8.33 -18.07
CA ARG A 158 -6.98 9.65 -17.47
C ARG A 158 -7.21 9.58 -15.98
N MET A 159 -7.78 8.47 -15.47
CA MET A 159 -7.97 8.29 -14.04
C MET A 159 -6.64 8.27 -13.28
N VAL A 160 -5.60 7.68 -13.87
CA VAL A 160 -4.24 7.73 -13.32
C VAL A 160 -3.69 9.17 -13.38
N VAL A 161 -3.88 9.87 -14.50
CA VAL A 161 -3.41 11.27 -14.66
C VAL A 161 -4.12 12.22 -13.69
N LEU A 162 -5.38 12.00 -13.37
CA LEU A 162 -6.09 12.77 -12.34
C LEU A 162 -5.44 12.64 -10.96
N LYS A 163 -4.95 11.45 -10.58
CA LYS A 163 -4.16 11.25 -9.35
C LYS A 163 -2.83 12.02 -9.40
N ILE A 164 -2.15 12.00 -10.54
CA ILE A 164 -0.92 12.77 -10.77
C ILE A 164 -1.16 14.27 -10.59
N LEU A 165 -2.21 14.81 -11.20
CA LEU A 165 -2.58 16.22 -11.11
C LEU A 165 -2.94 16.62 -9.65
N GLN A 166 -3.66 15.77 -8.92
CA GLN A 166 -3.96 15.97 -7.50
C GLN A 166 -2.67 16.07 -6.69
N GLN A 167 -1.73 15.12 -6.87
CA GLN A 167 -0.43 15.13 -6.18
C GLN A 167 0.40 16.37 -6.55
N TYR A 168 0.40 16.77 -7.83
CA TYR A 168 1.12 17.95 -8.28
C TYR A 168 0.57 19.23 -7.65
N HIS A 169 -0.76 19.37 -7.61
CA HIS A 169 -1.40 20.50 -6.92
C HIS A 169 -1.08 20.49 -5.42
N SER A 170 -1.10 19.32 -4.78
CA SER A 170 -0.74 19.18 -3.35
C SER A 170 0.67 19.69 -3.06
N ALA A 171 1.62 19.44 -3.98
CA ALA A 171 3.02 19.86 -3.84
C ALA A 171 3.27 21.33 -4.17
N THR A 172 2.50 21.91 -5.11
CA THR A 172 2.83 23.20 -5.74
C THR A 172 1.78 24.29 -5.54
N GLY A 173 0.51 23.91 -5.32
CA GLY A 173 -0.62 24.84 -5.31
C GLY A 173 -1.00 25.38 -6.69
N ASP A 174 -0.54 24.78 -7.80
CA ASP A 174 -0.80 25.25 -9.16
C ASP A 174 -2.29 25.24 -9.51
N GLN A 175 -2.89 26.42 -9.62
CA GLN A 175 -4.31 26.61 -9.88
C GLN A 175 -4.75 26.17 -11.29
N ARG A 176 -3.83 26.02 -12.23
CA ARG A 176 -4.14 25.48 -13.57
C ARG A 176 -4.72 24.07 -13.48
N VAL A 177 -4.29 23.29 -12.48
CA VAL A 177 -4.84 21.94 -12.20
C VAL A 177 -6.33 22.01 -11.89
N ILE A 178 -6.75 22.95 -11.02
CA ILE A 178 -8.15 23.11 -10.64
C ILE A 178 -8.99 23.46 -11.87
N THR A 179 -8.50 24.38 -12.71
CA THR A 179 -9.17 24.79 -13.95
C THR A 179 -9.31 23.61 -14.91
N LEU A 180 -8.20 22.88 -15.17
CA LEU A 180 -8.21 21.71 -16.06
C LEU A 180 -9.20 20.65 -15.59
N MET A 181 -9.13 20.28 -14.31
CA MET A 181 -9.98 19.23 -13.76
C MET A 181 -11.45 19.63 -13.72
N SER A 182 -11.79 20.89 -13.40
CA SER A 182 -13.18 21.37 -13.46
C SER A 182 -13.75 21.27 -14.88
N ASN A 183 -12.99 21.69 -15.89
CA ASN A 183 -13.39 21.59 -17.30
C ASN A 183 -13.56 20.12 -17.73
N TYR A 184 -12.57 19.28 -17.36
CA TYR A 184 -12.62 17.86 -17.71
C TYR A 184 -13.80 17.12 -17.06
N PHE A 185 -14.12 17.38 -15.81
CA PHE A 185 -15.24 16.72 -15.15
C PHE A 185 -16.60 17.18 -15.71
N ARG A 186 -16.71 18.43 -16.21
CA ARG A 186 -17.89 18.84 -16.99
C ARG A 186 -17.98 18.09 -18.31
N TYR A 187 -16.86 17.97 -19.03
CA TYR A 187 -16.78 17.15 -20.24
C TYR A 187 -17.20 15.69 -19.93
N GLN A 188 -16.67 15.11 -18.85
CA GLN A 188 -16.94 13.74 -18.46
C GLN A 188 -18.43 13.54 -18.13
N LEU A 189 -19.03 14.42 -17.33
CA LEU A 189 -20.45 14.35 -16.98
C LEU A 189 -21.34 14.38 -18.23
N ASN A 190 -21.02 15.24 -19.19
CA ASN A 190 -21.78 15.38 -20.43
C ASN A 190 -21.58 14.22 -21.42
N THR A 191 -20.42 13.55 -21.36
CA THR A 191 -20.04 12.52 -22.35
C THR A 191 -20.36 11.10 -21.89
N LEU A 192 -20.31 10.81 -20.57
CA LEU A 192 -20.55 9.46 -20.02
C LEU A 192 -21.93 8.86 -20.38
N PRO A 193 -23.03 9.62 -20.57
CA PRO A 193 -24.29 9.03 -21.01
C PRO A 193 -24.21 8.39 -22.40
N GLU A 194 -23.38 8.93 -23.31
CA GLU A 194 -23.19 8.42 -24.67
C GLU A 194 -22.02 7.46 -24.78
N LYS A 195 -20.97 7.69 -23.99
CA LYS A 195 -19.76 6.88 -23.93
C LYS A 195 -19.53 6.42 -22.49
N PRO A 196 -20.21 5.37 -22.02
CA PRO A 196 -20.07 4.89 -20.65
C PRO A 196 -18.65 4.41 -20.34
N LEU A 197 -18.34 4.17 -19.06
CA LEU A 197 -17.01 3.76 -18.61
C LEU A 197 -16.46 2.55 -19.39
N GLY A 198 -17.30 1.55 -19.69
CA GLY A 198 -16.93 0.38 -20.49
C GLY A 198 -16.88 0.59 -22.01
N PHE A 199 -16.98 1.82 -22.49
CA PHE A 199 -17.07 2.14 -23.93
C PHE A 199 -15.89 1.58 -24.75
N ARG A 200 -14.67 1.61 -24.23
CA ARG A 200 -13.46 1.07 -24.87
C ARG A 200 -13.01 -0.23 -24.24
N THR A 201 -12.72 -0.17 -22.95
CA THR A 201 -12.28 -1.34 -22.17
C THR A 201 -13.02 -1.39 -20.85
N PHE A 202 -13.15 -2.58 -20.28
CA PHE A 202 -13.76 -2.77 -18.96
C PHE A 202 -12.90 -2.21 -17.79
N TRP A 203 -11.66 -1.85 -18.04
CA TRP A 203 -10.76 -1.38 -16.98
C TRP A 203 -11.30 -0.16 -16.23
N ALA A 204 -11.89 0.79 -16.96
CA ALA A 204 -12.43 2.00 -16.35
C ALA A 204 -13.63 1.72 -15.43
N GLU A 205 -14.42 0.66 -15.69
CA GLU A 205 -15.54 0.26 -14.83
C GLU A 205 -15.02 -0.30 -13.49
N TYR A 206 -13.99 -1.13 -13.51
CA TYR A 206 -13.38 -1.71 -12.31
C TYR A 206 -12.60 -0.69 -11.47
N ARG A 207 -11.98 0.30 -12.13
CA ARG A 207 -11.03 1.24 -11.53
C ARG A 207 -11.60 2.65 -11.34
N MET A 208 -12.92 2.81 -11.51
CA MET A 208 -13.57 4.13 -11.47
C MET A 208 -13.42 4.86 -10.14
N CYS A 209 -13.12 4.16 -9.05
CA CYS A 209 -12.87 4.76 -7.75
C CYS A 209 -11.68 5.72 -7.74
N ASP A 210 -10.69 5.52 -8.64
CA ASP A 210 -9.58 6.45 -8.83
C ASP A 210 -10.04 7.77 -9.44
N ASN A 211 -11.05 7.74 -10.32
CA ASN A 211 -11.72 8.93 -10.80
C ASN A 211 -12.58 9.59 -9.71
N LEU A 212 -13.40 8.79 -9.02
CA LEU A 212 -14.34 9.25 -8.02
C LEU A 212 -13.64 9.98 -6.85
N GLN A 213 -12.49 9.47 -6.38
CA GLN A 213 -11.73 10.17 -5.35
C GLN A 213 -11.23 11.54 -5.80
N ALA A 214 -10.81 11.67 -7.07
CA ALA A 214 -10.37 12.94 -7.64
C ALA A 214 -11.55 13.93 -7.81
N VAL A 215 -12.75 13.42 -8.13
CA VAL A 215 -14.00 14.22 -8.17
C VAL A 215 -14.31 14.79 -6.78
N TYR A 216 -14.29 13.97 -5.72
CA TYR A 216 -14.56 14.44 -4.35
C TYR A 216 -13.45 15.35 -3.83
N TRP A 217 -12.20 15.10 -4.19
CA TRP A 217 -11.11 16.01 -3.87
C TRP A 217 -11.33 17.41 -4.48
N LEU A 218 -11.73 17.48 -5.76
CA LEU A 218 -12.02 18.75 -6.41
C LEU A 218 -13.26 19.43 -5.81
N TYR A 219 -14.29 18.64 -5.44
CA TYR A 219 -15.47 19.16 -4.74
C TYR A 219 -15.10 19.86 -3.43
N ASN A 220 -14.20 19.28 -2.65
CA ASN A 220 -13.74 19.88 -1.40
C ASN A 220 -13.09 21.25 -1.61
N ILE A 221 -12.42 21.46 -2.75
CA ILE A 221 -11.78 22.73 -3.08
C ILE A 221 -12.79 23.73 -3.64
N THR A 222 -13.57 23.34 -4.64
CA THR A 222 -14.42 24.26 -5.42
C THR A 222 -15.83 24.41 -4.85
N GLY A 223 -16.40 23.35 -4.29
CA GLY A 223 -17.80 23.28 -3.87
C GLY A 223 -18.81 23.19 -5.01
N GLU A 224 -18.38 22.89 -6.25
CA GLU A 224 -19.26 22.84 -7.43
C GLU A 224 -20.20 21.63 -7.38
N PRO A 225 -21.55 21.82 -7.31
CA PRO A 225 -22.50 20.71 -7.08
C PRO A 225 -22.50 19.63 -8.16
N PHE A 226 -22.18 19.97 -9.43
CA PHE A 226 -22.15 19.00 -10.53
C PHE A 226 -21.14 17.87 -10.29
N LEU A 227 -20.14 18.07 -9.43
CA LEU A 227 -19.16 17.05 -9.07
C LEU A 227 -19.80 15.92 -8.25
N LEU A 228 -20.80 16.22 -7.44
CA LEU A 228 -21.57 15.20 -6.71
C LEU A 228 -22.47 14.39 -7.68
N GLU A 229 -23.07 15.06 -8.66
CA GLU A 229 -23.83 14.41 -9.72
C GLU A 229 -22.93 13.48 -10.57
N LEU A 230 -21.71 13.94 -10.91
CA LEU A 230 -20.74 13.10 -11.58
C LEU A 230 -20.33 11.89 -10.71
N GLY A 231 -20.19 12.08 -9.38
CA GLY A 231 -19.92 11.00 -8.45
C GLY A 231 -20.99 9.90 -8.49
N ASP A 232 -22.25 10.27 -8.51
CA ASP A 232 -23.38 9.33 -8.64
C ASP A 232 -23.34 8.58 -9.97
N LEU A 233 -23.07 9.28 -11.07
CA LEU A 233 -22.99 8.69 -12.42
C LEU A 233 -21.83 7.68 -12.51
N LEU A 234 -20.65 8.04 -12.00
CA LEU A 234 -19.48 7.16 -11.97
C LEU A 234 -19.77 5.89 -11.17
N TYR A 235 -20.33 6.04 -9.96
CA TYR A 235 -20.65 4.87 -9.12
C TYR A 235 -21.70 3.96 -9.77
N LYS A 236 -22.69 4.53 -10.45
CA LYS A 236 -23.71 3.79 -11.18
C LYS A 236 -23.16 3.00 -12.38
N GLN A 237 -22.14 3.55 -13.06
CA GLN A 237 -21.54 2.91 -14.24
C GLN A 237 -20.38 1.96 -13.89
N GLY A 238 -19.79 2.10 -12.71
CA GLY A 238 -18.71 1.23 -12.26
C GLY A 238 -19.18 -0.13 -11.77
N VAL A 239 -18.23 -1.05 -11.62
CA VAL A 239 -18.50 -2.37 -11.04
C VAL A 239 -19.02 -2.24 -9.61
N ASN A 240 -20.07 -2.98 -9.29
CA ASN A 240 -20.69 -2.99 -7.96
C ASN A 240 -19.81 -3.74 -6.94
N PHE A 241 -18.70 -3.16 -6.54
CA PHE A 241 -17.84 -3.74 -5.49
C PHE A 241 -18.56 -3.88 -4.15
N THR A 242 -19.51 -3.01 -3.82
CA THR A 242 -20.31 -3.15 -2.59
C THR A 242 -21.06 -4.49 -2.58
N GLY A 243 -21.77 -4.80 -3.66
CA GLY A 243 -22.49 -6.07 -3.81
C GLY A 243 -21.55 -7.27 -3.82
N MET A 244 -20.44 -7.18 -4.57
CA MET A 244 -19.43 -8.24 -4.65
C MET A 244 -18.85 -8.57 -3.26
N MET A 245 -18.53 -7.57 -2.46
CA MET A 245 -17.93 -7.78 -1.13
C MET A 245 -18.94 -8.25 -0.08
N LEU A 246 -20.21 -7.90 -0.23
CA LEU A 246 -21.28 -8.43 0.62
C LEU A 246 -21.65 -9.88 0.27
N ASN A 247 -21.32 -10.32 -0.94
CA ASN A 247 -21.51 -11.70 -1.41
C ASN A 247 -20.17 -12.47 -1.39
N SER A 248 -19.97 -13.35 -0.42
CA SER A 248 -18.72 -14.14 -0.30
C SER A 248 -18.46 -15.06 -1.49
N ASP A 249 -19.46 -15.41 -2.29
CA ASP A 249 -19.31 -16.34 -3.41
C ASP A 249 -18.34 -15.79 -4.48
N ASP A 250 -18.34 -14.48 -4.69
CA ASP A 250 -17.49 -13.86 -5.72
C ASP A 250 -16.01 -13.88 -5.33
N LEU A 251 -15.71 -13.72 -4.04
CA LEU A 251 -14.32 -13.66 -3.54
C LEU A 251 -13.79 -15.04 -3.09
N SER A 252 -14.65 -16.05 -2.97
CA SER A 252 -14.26 -17.42 -2.61
C SER A 252 -13.89 -18.30 -3.79
N ARG A 253 -14.29 -17.91 -5.02
CA ARG A 253 -14.05 -18.68 -6.23
C ARG A 253 -12.82 -18.16 -6.99
N GLN A 254 -12.04 -19.10 -7.51
CA GLN A 254 -10.89 -18.78 -8.37
C GLN A 254 -11.37 -18.22 -9.72
N GLY A 255 -10.57 -17.35 -10.33
CA GLY A 255 -10.81 -16.81 -11.66
C GLY A 255 -11.93 -15.75 -11.75
N THR A 256 -12.53 -15.34 -10.64
CA THR A 256 -13.70 -14.47 -10.66
C THR A 256 -13.39 -13.00 -10.91
N ILE A 257 -12.21 -12.54 -10.51
CA ILE A 257 -11.80 -11.15 -10.69
C ILE A 257 -10.29 -11.06 -10.90
N HIS A 258 -9.89 -10.19 -11.82
CA HIS A 258 -8.49 -9.81 -12.01
C HIS A 258 -7.92 -9.17 -10.73
N CYS A 259 -6.77 -9.62 -10.28
CA CYS A 259 -6.20 -9.30 -8.98
C CYS A 259 -5.91 -7.80 -8.79
N VAL A 260 -5.43 -7.10 -9.84
CA VAL A 260 -5.17 -5.65 -9.77
C VAL A 260 -6.49 -4.86 -9.77
N ASN A 261 -7.51 -5.33 -10.49
CA ASN A 261 -8.84 -4.71 -10.43
C ASN A 261 -9.44 -4.81 -9.03
N LEU A 262 -9.23 -5.93 -8.35
CA LEU A 262 -9.63 -6.09 -6.95
C LEU A 262 -8.85 -5.13 -6.05
N ALA A 263 -7.51 -5.08 -6.19
CA ALA A 263 -6.67 -4.20 -5.40
C ALA A 263 -7.06 -2.72 -5.52
N GLN A 264 -7.38 -2.28 -6.72
CA GLN A 264 -7.85 -0.90 -6.97
C GLN A 264 -9.31 -0.70 -6.55
N GLY A 265 -10.20 -1.62 -6.92
CA GLY A 265 -11.64 -1.48 -6.71
C GLY A 265 -12.11 -1.65 -5.27
N ILE A 266 -11.32 -2.29 -4.41
CA ILE A 266 -11.70 -2.58 -3.01
C ILE A 266 -12.05 -1.31 -2.21
N LYS A 267 -11.46 -0.16 -2.54
CA LYS A 267 -11.75 1.13 -1.90
C LYS A 267 -13.07 1.78 -2.38
N THR A 268 -13.66 1.29 -3.47
CA THR A 268 -14.87 1.90 -4.09
C THR A 268 -15.98 2.18 -3.08
N PRO A 269 -16.41 1.22 -2.23
CA PRO A 269 -17.48 1.48 -1.27
C PRO A 269 -17.12 2.58 -0.28
N VAL A 270 -15.88 2.60 0.23
CA VAL A 270 -15.41 3.60 1.20
C VAL A 270 -15.30 4.99 0.55
N ILE A 271 -14.84 5.10 -0.70
CA ILE A 271 -14.83 6.38 -1.40
C ILE A 271 -16.26 6.91 -1.54
N PHE A 272 -17.22 6.08 -1.98
CA PHE A 272 -18.61 6.48 -2.16
C PHE A 272 -19.36 6.75 -0.84
N TYR A 273 -18.98 6.08 0.26
CA TYR A 273 -19.47 6.34 1.61
C TYR A 273 -19.38 7.83 1.99
N GLN A 274 -18.41 8.56 1.48
CA GLN A 274 -18.24 9.96 1.81
C GLN A 274 -19.47 10.80 1.38
N GLN A 275 -20.09 10.48 0.26
CA GLN A 275 -21.29 11.17 -0.21
C GLN A 275 -22.59 10.59 0.40
N TYR A 276 -22.62 9.28 0.61
CA TYR A 276 -23.76 8.55 1.17
C TYR A 276 -23.32 7.74 2.39
N PRO A 277 -23.42 8.29 3.61
CA PRO A 277 -22.87 7.68 4.81
C PRO A 277 -23.71 6.49 5.34
N ASP A 278 -23.94 5.50 4.49
CA ASP A 278 -24.56 4.25 4.87
C ASP A 278 -23.49 3.25 5.31
N ARG A 279 -23.64 2.72 6.52
CA ARG A 279 -22.70 1.77 7.12
C ARG A 279 -22.42 0.55 6.25
N LYS A 280 -23.39 0.16 5.37
CA LYS A 280 -23.22 -0.98 4.46
C LYS A 280 -21.92 -0.90 3.63
N TYR A 281 -21.48 0.30 3.26
CA TYR A 281 -20.26 0.48 2.47
C TYR A 281 -19.00 0.14 3.27
N ILE A 282 -18.95 0.50 4.54
CA ILE A 282 -17.87 0.14 5.44
C ILE A 282 -17.89 -1.36 5.75
N ASP A 283 -19.09 -1.90 6.04
CA ASP A 283 -19.26 -3.32 6.34
C ASP A 283 -18.90 -4.20 5.13
N ALA A 284 -19.21 -3.74 3.92
CA ALA A 284 -18.83 -4.42 2.67
C ALA A 284 -17.30 -4.57 2.58
N VAL A 285 -16.54 -3.50 2.79
CA VAL A 285 -15.07 -3.56 2.72
C VAL A 285 -14.49 -4.43 3.83
N LYS A 286 -14.98 -4.32 5.06
CA LYS A 286 -14.53 -5.17 6.18
C LYS A 286 -14.77 -6.65 5.88
N LYS A 287 -15.95 -6.98 5.38
CA LYS A 287 -16.28 -8.34 4.98
C LYS A 287 -15.43 -8.79 3.80
N GLY A 288 -15.30 -7.95 2.77
CA GLY A 288 -14.49 -8.27 1.59
C GLY A 288 -13.03 -8.55 1.95
N LEU A 289 -12.40 -7.72 2.78
CA LEU A 289 -11.04 -7.95 3.27
C LEU A 289 -10.92 -9.26 4.08
N ALA A 290 -11.92 -9.56 4.92
CA ALA A 290 -11.96 -10.80 5.68
C ALA A 290 -12.12 -12.04 4.77
N ASP A 291 -12.97 -11.97 3.76
CA ASP A 291 -13.17 -13.05 2.79
C ASP A 291 -11.93 -13.26 1.92
N ILE A 292 -11.29 -12.18 1.43
CA ILE A 292 -10.02 -12.26 0.70
C ILE A 292 -8.97 -12.96 1.56
N GLN A 293 -8.82 -12.54 2.82
CA GLN A 293 -7.89 -13.16 3.77
C GLN A 293 -8.19 -14.64 3.98
N ARG A 294 -9.45 -15.00 4.12
CA ARG A 294 -9.89 -16.38 4.38
C ARG A 294 -9.66 -17.31 3.19
N PHE A 295 -10.03 -16.87 1.99
CA PHE A 295 -10.09 -17.74 0.81
C PHE A 295 -8.85 -17.67 -0.07
N ASN A 296 -8.15 -16.53 -0.06
CA ASN A 296 -7.02 -16.26 -0.94
C ASN A 296 -5.78 -15.73 -0.21
N GLY A 297 -5.87 -15.44 1.09
CA GLY A 297 -4.83 -14.76 1.84
C GLY A 297 -3.54 -15.56 1.98
N GLN A 298 -2.43 -14.86 1.97
CA GLN A 298 -1.08 -15.37 2.17
C GLN A 298 -0.37 -14.61 3.30
N ALA A 299 0.64 -15.23 3.90
CA ALA A 299 1.26 -14.76 5.15
C ALA A 299 1.84 -13.33 5.07
N GLN A 300 2.37 -12.91 3.92
CA GLN A 300 2.97 -11.58 3.72
C GLN A 300 1.95 -10.43 3.59
N GLY A 301 0.66 -10.72 3.80
CA GLY A 301 -0.42 -9.71 3.76
C GLY A 301 -1.12 -9.56 2.43
N MET A 302 -0.70 -10.30 1.41
CA MET A 302 -1.34 -10.31 0.10
C MET A 302 -2.28 -11.51 -0.07
N TYR A 303 -2.81 -11.66 -1.26
CA TYR A 303 -3.66 -12.77 -1.69
C TYR A 303 -3.09 -13.43 -2.94
N GLY A 304 -3.34 -14.72 -3.11
CA GLY A 304 -3.00 -15.45 -4.32
C GLY A 304 -3.79 -14.90 -5.52
N GLY A 305 -3.05 -14.32 -6.45
CA GLY A 305 -3.59 -13.67 -7.64
C GLY A 305 -2.49 -13.52 -8.69
N ASP A 306 -2.43 -14.51 -9.56
CA ASP A 306 -1.54 -14.58 -10.72
C ASP A 306 -2.36 -14.26 -11.98
N GLU A 307 -2.76 -13.02 -12.14
CA GLU A 307 -3.74 -12.34 -12.98
C GLU A 307 -5.15 -12.33 -12.37
N ALA A 308 -5.71 -13.48 -11.99
CA ALA A 308 -6.99 -13.54 -11.27
C ALA A 308 -6.83 -14.16 -9.87
N LEU A 309 -7.84 -14.05 -9.03
CA LEU A 309 -7.83 -14.73 -7.72
C LEU A 309 -7.63 -16.22 -7.91
N HIS A 310 -6.62 -16.80 -7.23
CA HIS A 310 -6.21 -18.19 -7.43
C HIS A 310 -6.07 -18.99 -6.12
N GLY A 311 -6.69 -18.53 -5.05
CA GLY A 311 -6.71 -19.23 -3.76
C GLY A 311 -5.53 -18.88 -2.84
N ASN A 312 -5.47 -19.58 -1.70
CA ASN A 312 -4.55 -19.27 -0.60
C ASN A 312 -3.33 -20.21 -0.52
N ASN A 313 -3.08 -21.02 -1.56
CA ASN A 313 -1.88 -21.85 -1.60
C ASN A 313 -0.64 -20.93 -1.67
N PRO A 314 0.38 -21.14 -0.81
CA PRO A 314 1.56 -20.26 -0.75
C PRO A 314 2.46 -20.32 -2.00
N THR A 315 2.18 -21.21 -2.94
CA THR A 315 2.86 -21.27 -4.26
C THR A 315 2.13 -20.52 -5.36
N GLN A 316 0.93 -19.98 -5.09
CA GLN A 316 0.27 -19.09 -6.06
C GLN A 316 1.00 -17.75 -6.15
N GLY A 317 0.97 -17.16 -7.34
CA GLY A 317 1.62 -15.90 -7.63
C GLY A 317 0.93 -14.72 -6.93
N VAL A 318 1.70 -13.69 -6.66
CA VAL A 318 1.22 -12.38 -6.19
C VAL A 318 1.79 -11.32 -7.12
N GLU A 319 0.93 -10.70 -7.91
CA GLU A 319 1.34 -9.67 -8.86
C GLU A 319 1.78 -8.39 -8.17
N LEU A 320 2.90 -7.81 -8.61
CA LEU A 320 3.47 -6.57 -8.04
C LEU A 320 2.52 -5.37 -8.18
N CYS A 321 1.75 -5.27 -9.28
CA CYS A 321 0.72 -4.23 -9.39
C CYS A 321 -0.32 -4.34 -8.28
N SER A 322 -0.75 -5.56 -7.93
CA SER A 322 -1.70 -5.77 -6.83
C SER A 322 -1.13 -5.33 -5.49
N VAL A 323 0.17 -5.53 -5.26
CA VAL A 323 0.85 -5.09 -4.03
C VAL A 323 0.75 -3.57 -3.88
N VAL A 324 1.21 -2.81 -4.87
CA VAL A 324 1.25 -1.34 -4.76
C VAL A 324 -0.14 -0.70 -4.83
N GLU A 325 -1.07 -1.27 -5.58
CA GLU A 325 -2.44 -0.75 -5.68
C GLU A 325 -3.28 -1.06 -4.43
N LEU A 326 -3.06 -2.22 -3.78
CA LEU A 326 -3.72 -2.49 -2.51
C LEU A 326 -3.18 -1.59 -1.40
N MET A 327 -1.86 -1.31 -1.38
CA MET A 327 -1.28 -0.34 -0.46
C MET A 327 -1.95 1.03 -0.62
N PHE A 328 -2.04 1.55 -1.85
CA PHE A 328 -2.70 2.83 -2.11
C PHE A 328 -4.19 2.82 -1.72
N SER A 329 -4.89 1.71 -1.97
CA SER A 329 -6.30 1.57 -1.56
C SER A 329 -6.47 1.60 -0.05
N LEU A 330 -5.58 0.94 0.70
CA LEU A 330 -5.58 0.97 2.15
C LEU A 330 -5.29 2.38 2.68
N GLU A 331 -4.30 3.10 2.10
CA GLU A 331 -3.98 4.49 2.45
C GLU A 331 -5.21 5.40 2.35
N LYS A 332 -5.97 5.30 1.26
CA LYS A 332 -7.21 6.08 1.07
C LYS A 332 -8.33 5.68 2.02
N MET A 333 -8.47 4.39 2.29
CA MET A 333 -9.48 3.92 3.24
C MET A 333 -9.16 4.31 4.68
N ILE A 334 -7.89 4.31 5.07
CA ILE A 334 -7.42 4.79 6.38
C ILE A 334 -7.79 6.26 6.58
N GLU A 335 -7.51 7.11 5.60
CA GLU A 335 -7.83 8.54 5.64
C GLU A 335 -9.32 8.81 5.90
N ILE A 336 -10.20 8.02 5.25
CA ILE A 336 -11.65 8.21 5.28
C ILE A 336 -12.29 7.57 6.52
N THR A 337 -11.82 6.38 6.93
CA THR A 337 -12.49 5.59 7.98
C THR A 337 -11.80 5.67 9.34
N GLY A 338 -10.50 5.91 9.37
CA GLY A 338 -9.69 5.80 10.58
C GLY A 338 -9.54 4.36 11.11
N ASP A 339 -9.84 3.35 10.30
CA ASP A 339 -9.80 1.95 10.73
C ASP A 339 -8.35 1.46 10.89
N LEU A 340 -7.95 1.20 12.14
CA LEU A 340 -6.59 0.81 12.48
C LEU A 340 -6.20 -0.57 11.93
N SER A 341 -7.17 -1.45 11.67
CA SER A 341 -6.88 -2.77 11.08
C SER A 341 -6.36 -2.66 9.64
N MET A 342 -6.76 -1.61 8.92
CA MET A 342 -6.24 -1.32 7.58
C MET A 342 -4.79 -0.83 7.63
N ILE A 343 -4.40 -0.15 8.72
CA ILE A 343 -3.01 0.27 8.92
C ILE A 343 -2.13 -0.96 9.23
N ASP A 344 -2.59 -1.86 10.11
CA ASP A 344 -1.88 -3.12 10.39
C ASP A 344 -1.68 -3.94 9.10
N HIS A 345 -2.69 -3.95 8.21
CA HIS A 345 -2.62 -4.63 6.92
C HIS A 345 -1.63 -3.95 5.97
N LEU A 346 -1.67 -2.61 5.88
CA LEU A 346 -0.74 -1.82 5.05
C LEU A 346 0.72 -2.06 5.47
N GLU A 347 1.03 -2.00 6.77
CA GLU A 347 2.38 -2.29 7.28
C GLU A 347 2.81 -3.73 6.95
N LYS A 348 1.89 -4.69 7.04
CA LYS A 348 2.19 -6.08 6.71
C LYS A 348 2.60 -6.24 5.26
N ILE A 349 1.92 -5.58 4.33
CA ILE A 349 2.29 -5.59 2.90
C ILE A 349 3.60 -4.84 2.69
N ALA A 350 3.73 -3.63 3.21
CA ALA A 350 4.87 -2.74 2.99
C ALA A 350 6.19 -3.33 3.49
N PHE A 351 6.18 -4.03 4.64
CA PHE A 351 7.40 -4.57 5.24
C PHE A 351 7.69 -6.03 4.89
N ASN A 352 6.80 -6.70 4.15
CA ASN A 352 7.01 -8.08 3.73
C ASN A 352 6.94 -8.22 2.20
N ALA A 353 5.77 -8.02 1.58
CA ALA A 353 5.59 -8.27 0.16
C ALA A 353 6.37 -7.30 -0.74
N LEU A 354 6.37 -5.99 -0.43
CA LEU A 354 6.95 -4.97 -1.30
C LEU A 354 8.49 -5.06 -1.42
N PRO A 355 9.29 -5.21 -0.32
CA PRO A 355 10.75 -5.15 -0.42
C PRO A 355 11.35 -6.27 -1.25
N THR A 356 10.77 -7.45 -1.20
CA THR A 356 11.34 -8.68 -1.78
C THR A 356 11.02 -8.88 -3.27
N GLN A 357 10.12 -8.09 -3.84
CA GLN A 357 9.69 -8.25 -5.22
C GLN A 357 10.48 -7.39 -6.23
N ILE A 358 11.33 -6.51 -5.70
CA ILE A 358 12.16 -5.60 -6.46
C ILE A 358 13.61 -5.84 -6.05
N SER A 359 14.57 -5.83 -7.01
CA SER A 359 15.99 -6.00 -6.70
C SER A 359 16.52 -4.83 -5.85
N ASP A 360 17.60 -5.08 -5.08
CA ASP A 360 18.20 -4.11 -4.16
C ASP A 360 18.58 -2.78 -4.83
N ASP A 361 18.94 -2.82 -6.11
CA ASP A 361 19.29 -1.65 -6.94
C ASP A 361 18.08 -1.03 -7.65
N PHE A 362 16.88 -1.55 -7.44
CA PHE A 362 15.65 -1.13 -8.12
C PHE A 362 15.69 -1.19 -9.65
N MET A 363 16.58 -2.00 -10.23
CA MET A 363 16.72 -2.12 -11.68
C MET A 363 15.86 -3.23 -12.28
N THR A 364 15.51 -4.23 -11.47
CA THR A 364 14.72 -5.39 -11.89
C THR A 364 13.65 -5.72 -10.87
N ARG A 365 12.64 -6.46 -11.30
CA ARG A 365 11.52 -6.88 -10.46
C ARG A 365 11.01 -8.26 -10.88
N GLN A 366 10.31 -8.94 -9.99
CA GLN A 366 9.45 -10.08 -10.31
C GLN A 366 8.08 -9.56 -10.74
N TYR A 367 7.43 -10.24 -11.70
CA TYR A 367 6.02 -10.03 -12.00
C TYR A 367 5.15 -10.65 -10.90
N PHE A 368 5.36 -11.96 -10.65
CA PHE A 368 4.79 -12.67 -9.50
C PHE A 368 5.86 -13.01 -8.46
N GLN A 369 5.54 -12.87 -7.18
CA GLN A 369 6.25 -13.49 -6.07
C GLN A 369 5.40 -14.61 -5.48
N GLN A 370 6.02 -15.52 -4.71
CA GLN A 370 5.33 -16.60 -3.98
C GLN A 370 5.67 -16.52 -2.49
N ALA A 371 4.71 -16.82 -1.61
CA ALA A 371 4.94 -16.88 -0.16
C ALA A 371 5.92 -18.03 0.19
N ASN A 372 5.83 -19.16 -0.53
CA ASN A 372 6.81 -20.24 -0.49
C ASN A 372 7.51 -20.32 -1.85
N GLN A 373 8.61 -19.61 -1.99
CA GLN A 373 9.40 -19.44 -3.20
C GLN A 373 10.79 -20.07 -3.03
N VAL A 374 10.99 -21.26 -3.56
CA VAL A 374 12.23 -22.05 -3.33
C VAL A 374 13.17 -22.04 -4.53
N MET A 375 12.70 -21.57 -5.67
CA MET A 375 13.46 -21.51 -6.91
C MET A 375 12.87 -20.44 -7.82
N ILE A 376 13.71 -19.65 -8.44
CA ILE A 376 13.37 -18.64 -9.44
C ILE A 376 14.10 -19.00 -10.73
N THR A 377 13.39 -19.61 -11.66
CA THR A 377 13.90 -20.06 -12.95
C THR A 377 12.90 -19.75 -14.04
N ARG A 378 13.37 -19.61 -15.27
CA ARG A 378 12.47 -19.46 -16.41
C ARG A 378 11.75 -20.79 -16.68
N HIS A 379 10.49 -20.86 -16.26
CA HIS A 379 9.68 -22.06 -16.38
C HIS A 379 8.18 -21.74 -16.35
N VAL A 380 7.38 -22.39 -17.18
CA VAL A 380 5.91 -22.29 -17.14
C VAL A 380 5.40 -23.00 -15.89
N ARG A 381 4.80 -22.24 -14.98
CA ARG A 381 4.29 -22.73 -13.69
C ARG A 381 2.78 -22.88 -13.70
N ASN A 382 2.24 -23.39 -12.61
CA ASN A 382 0.80 -23.53 -12.42
C ASN A 382 0.15 -22.18 -12.01
N PHE A 383 0.38 -21.15 -12.84
CA PHE A 383 -0.25 -19.84 -12.73
C PHE A 383 -1.45 -19.75 -13.69
N ASP A 384 -2.39 -18.85 -13.40
CA ASP A 384 -3.56 -18.61 -14.24
C ASP A 384 -3.13 -18.14 -15.64
N VAL A 385 -2.15 -17.23 -15.69
CA VAL A 385 -1.50 -16.77 -16.92
C VAL A 385 0.02 -16.93 -16.80
N ASN A 386 0.66 -17.29 -17.90
CA ASN A 386 2.11 -17.41 -18.00
C ASN A 386 2.64 -16.60 -19.19
N HIS A 387 3.75 -15.87 -18.98
CA HIS A 387 4.42 -15.06 -19.99
C HIS A 387 5.76 -15.75 -20.35
N ASP A 388 5.70 -16.79 -21.15
CA ASP A 388 6.84 -17.62 -21.58
C ASP A 388 7.74 -18.09 -20.41
N GLY A 389 7.11 -18.28 -19.24
CA GLY A 389 7.78 -18.73 -18.02
C GLY A 389 8.66 -17.68 -17.34
N THR A 390 8.55 -16.40 -17.71
CA THR A 390 9.39 -15.33 -17.17
C THR A 390 8.83 -14.68 -15.88
N ASP A 391 7.66 -15.10 -15.43
CA ASP A 391 6.82 -14.40 -14.47
C ASP A 391 7.47 -14.19 -13.10
N ILE A 392 8.27 -15.15 -12.63
CA ILE A 392 8.94 -14.99 -11.33
C ILE A 392 10.42 -14.59 -11.44
N ASN A 393 10.98 -14.49 -12.64
CA ASN A 393 12.35 -14.05 -12.82
C ASN A 393 12.52 -12.55 -12.52
N PHE A 394 13.67 -12.17 -11.99
CA PHE A 394 14.03 -10.76 -11.89
C PHE A 394 14.50 -10.23 -13.24
N GLY A 395 13.75 -9.31 -13.80
CA GLY A 395 14.06 -8.64 -15.05
C GLY A 395 13.29 -7.33 -15.16
N LEU A 396 13.67 -6.48 -16.11
CA LEU A 396 13.00 -5.17 -16.26
C LEU A 396 11.57 -5.34 -16.78
N LEU A 397 11.37 -6.20 -17.82
CA LEU A 397 10.09 -6.34 -18.52
C LEU A 397 9.47 -7.73 -18.39
N ASN A 398 10.02 -8.60 -17.55
CA ASN A 398 9.57 -9.98 -17.36
C ASN A 398 8.09 -10.06 -16.95
N GLY A 399 7.40 -11.14 -17.33
CA GLY A 399 5.95 -11.22 -17.21
C GLY A 399 5.31 -10.15 -18.09
N TYR A 400 4.38 -9.35 -17.56
CA TYR A 400 3.81 -8.24 -18.29
C TYR A 400 4.37 -6.89 -17.78
N PRO A 401 4.65 -5.90 -18.66
CA PRO A 401 5.37 -4.69 -18.27
C PRO A 401 4.52 -3.60 -17.57
N CYS A 402 3.25 -3.85 -17.24
CA CYS A 402 2.47 -2.96 -16.38
C CYS A 402 3.17 -2.75 -15.02
N CYS A 403 3.66 -3.82 -14.41
CA CYS A 403 4.37 -3.76 -13.13
C CYS A 403 5.66 -2.96 -13.20
N THR A 404 6.38 -3.00 -14.35
CA THR A 404 7.56 -2.16 -14.57
C THR A 404 7.25 -0.67 -14.47
N SER A 405 6.04 -0.28 -14.86
CA SER A 405 5.59 1.12 -14.79
C SER A 405 4.90 1.45 -13.47
N ASN A 406 4.25 0.48 -12.81
CA ASN A 406 3.42 0.74 -11.64
C ASN A 406 4.14 0.58 -10.29
N MET A 407 5.22 -0.21 -10.21
CA MET A 407 5.94 -0.47 -8.96
C MET A 407 6.44 0.79 -8.25
N HIS A 408 6.63 1.86 -9.00
CA HIS A 408 7.27 3.09 -8.55
C HIS A 408 6.50 3.84 -7.47
N GLN A 409 5.18 3.62 -7.38
CA GLN A 409 4.33 4.33 -6.42
C GLN A 409 4.43 3.79 -4.98
N GLY A 410 4.88 2.54 -4.77
CA GLY A 410 4.81 1.85 -3.49
C GLY A 410 5.44 2.64 -2.34
N TRP A 411 6.76 2.79 -2.33
CA TRP A 411 7.47 3.49 -1.25
C TRP A 411 7.20 4.99 -1.17
N PRO A 412 7.11 5.75 -2.30
CA PRO A 412 6.81 7.18 -2.23
C PRO A 412 5.43 7.48 -1.64
N LYS A 413 4.37 6.76 -2.04
CA LYS A 413 3.03 6.96 -1.47
C LYS A 413 2.95 6.48 -0.03
N PHE A 414 3.59 5.35 0.30
CA PHE A 414 3.75 4.90 1.68
C PHE A 414 4.38 6.00 2.55
N THR A 415 5.46 6.64 2.08
CA THR A 415 6.12 7.74 2.79
C THR A 415 5.18 8.93 2.99
N GLN A 416 4.39 9.28 1.97
CA GLN A 416 3.42 10.37 2.04
C GLN A 416 2.32 10.13 3.08
N ASN A 417 2.04 8.86 3.41
CA ASN A 417 0.96 8.44 4.31
C ASN A 417 1.44 8.02 5.71
N LEU A 418 2.68 8.34 6.12
CA LEU A 418 3.17 8.08 7.48
C LEU A 418 2.45 8.93 8.53
N TRP A 419 2.16 10.18 8.17
CA TRP A 419 1.60 11.20 9.03
C TRP A 419 0.34 11.83 8.43
N TYR A 420 -0.60 12.19 9.30
CA TYR A 420 -1.84 12.88 8.92
C TYR A 420 -2.10 14.07 9.85
N ALA A 421 -2.80 15.06 9.34
CA ALA A 421 -3.42 16.07 10.19
C ALA A 421 -4.73 15.53 10.80
N THR A 422 -5.06 16.02 11.99
CA THR A 422 -6.26 15.61 12.73
C THR A 422 -7.24 16.77 12.90
N PRO A 423 -8.57 16.51 13.05
CA PRO A 423 -9.57 17.58 13.20
C PRO A 423 -9.36 18.49 14.42
N ASP A 424 -8.66 18.01 15.44
CA ASP A 424 -8.32 18.77 16.66
C ASP A 424 -7.03 19.59 16.55
N ASN A 425 -6.62 19.94 15.31
CA ASN A 425 -5.42 20.74 14.98
C ASN A 425 -4.10 20.10 15.40
N GLY A 426 -4.08 18.79 15.52
CA GLY A 426 -2.90 17.98 15.83
C GLY A 426 -2.33 17.25 14.63
N LEU A 427 -1.45 16.31 14.94
CA LEU A 427 -0.83 15.37 14.00
C LEU A 427 -1.00 13.94 14.50
N ALA A 428 -1.17 13.02 13.57
CA ALA A 428 -1.21 11.59 13.83
C ALA A 428 -0.04 10.88 13.15
N ALA A 429 0.80 10.20 13.92
CA ALA A 429 1.76 9.20 13.44
C ALA A 429 1.05 7.85 13.41
N LEU A 430 0.60 7.43 12.24
CA LEU A 430 -0.19 6.20 12.09
C LEU A 430 0.65 5.03 11.60
N ILE A 431 1.68 5.30 10.83
CA ILE A 431 2.60 4.31 10.26
C ILE A 431 4.01 4.74 10.66
N TYR A 432 4.75 3.85 11.31
CA TYR A 432 6.07 4.19 11.83
C TYR A 432 7.17 3.84 10.83
N SER A 433 7.98 4.86 10.54
CA SER A 433 9.20 4.72 9.73
C SER A 433 10.06 5.96 9.91
N PRO A 434 11.38 5.86 9.84
CA PRO A 434 12.23 7.03 10.06
C PRO A 434 11.88 8.15 9.09
N SER A 435 11.43 9.27 9.64
CA SER A 435 10.84 10.36 8.86
C SER A 435 10.99 11.72 9.55
N GLU A 436 10.67 12.76 8.81
CA GLU A 436 10.53 14.12 9.32
C GLU A 436 9.26 14.73 8.72
N VAL A 437 8.36 15.20 9.56
CA VAL A 437 7.16 15.91 9.13
C VAL A 437 7.26 17.39 9.47
N THR A 438 6.98 18.25 8.48
CA THR A 438 6.82 19.69 8.67
C THR A 438 5.38 20.06 8.39
N ALA A 439 4.66 20.54 9.40
CA ALA A 439 3.22 20.76 9.31
C ALA A 439 2.77 21.95 10.18
N LYS A 440 1.61 22.51 9.84
CA LYS A 440 0.90 23.47 10.69
C LYS A 440 0.11 22.74 11.77
N VAL A 441 0.19 23.21 13.01
CA VAL A 441 -0.57 22.68 14.15
C VAL A 441 -1.15 23.79 15.00
N GLY A 442 -2.08 23.45 15.90
CA GLY A 442 -2.72 24.43 16.78
C GLY A 442 -3.30 25.59 15.96
N ASN A 443 -2.94 26.80 16.31
CA ASN A 443 -3.42 28.03 15.64
C ASN A 443 -2.58 28.41 14.40
N GLY A 444 -2.07 27.43 13.64
CA GLY A 444 -1.33 27.67 12.40
C GLY A 444 0.18 27.78 12.56
N CYS A 445 0.72 27.39 13.70
CA CYS A 445 2.16 27.35 13.95
C CYS A 445 2.81 26.19 13.17
N PHE A 446 3.90 26.48 12.46
CA PHE A 446 4.70 25.43 11.83
C PHE A 446 5.58 24.71 12.85
N VAL A 447 5.44 23.41 12.91
CA VAL A 447 6.33 22.52 13.67
C VAL A 447 7.00 21.55 12.73
N LYS A 448 8.17 21.05 13.16
CA LYS A 448 8.85 19.91 12.61
C LYS A 448 8.91 18.83 13.67
N ILE A 449 8.48 17.61 13.35
CA ILE A 449 8.66 16.45 14.20
C ILE A 449 9.59 15.50 13.46
N THR A 450 10.72 15.16 14.08
CA THR A 450 11.64 14.14 13.56
C THR A 450 11.34 12.83 14.26
N GLU A 451 11.07 11.79 13.48
CA GLU A 451 10.89 10.41 13.92
C GLU A 451 12.17 9.63 13.65
N ASP A 452 12.85 9.22 14.72
CA ASP A 452 14.07 8.43 14.68
C ASP A 452 13.80 7.03 15.20
N THR A 453 13.90 6.04 14.31
CA THR A 453 13.58 4.65 14.59
C THR A 453 14.22 3.70 13.57
N TYR A 454 14.42 2.45 13.99
CA TYR A 454 14.72 1.31 13.11
C TYR A 454 13.50 0.40 12.89
N TYR A 455 12.31 0.86 13.30
CA TYR A 455 11.07 0.13 13.03
C TYR A 455 10.97 -0.21 11.52
N PRO A 456 10.55 -1.43 11.14
CA PRO A 456 9.97 -2.51 11.94
C PRO A 456 11.00 -3.47 12.58
N MET A 457 12.31 -3.21 12.49
CA MET A 457 13.37 -4.05 13.06
C MET A 457 13.63 -3.78 14.55
N ASP A 458 13.09 -2.69 15.09
CA ASP A 458 13.16 -2.29 16.49
C ASP A 458 11.76 -1.95 17.02
N ASP A 459 11.57 -2.02 18.33
CA ASP A 459 10.32 -1.74 19.02
C ASP A 459 10.22 -0.32 19.62
N LYS A 460 11.24 0.54 19.36
CA LYS A 460 11.31 1.92 19.86
C LYS A 460 11.18 2.93 18.73
N ILE A 461 10.33 3.92 18.96
CA ILE A 461 10.12 5.06 18.09
C ILE A 461 10.35 6.35 18.89
N ASN A 462 11.28 7.20 18.46
CA ASN A 462 11.64 8.45 19.13
C ASN A 462 11.20 9.63 18.28
N PHE A 463 10.43 10.53 18.88
CA PHE A 463 10.00 11.78 18.25
C PHE A 463 10.66 12.96 18.93
N THR A 464 11.14 13.92 18.13
CA THR A 464 11.67 15.21 18.63
C THR A 464 10.87 16.35 17.99
N VAL A 465 10.27 17.20 18.84
CA VAL A 465 9.49 18.35 18.39
C VAL A 465 10.39 19.58 18.23
N THR A 466 10.25 20.30 17.12
CA THR A 466 10.94 21.55 16.84
C THR A 466 9.93 22.59 16.33
N ILE A 467 9.78 23.71 17.01
CA ILE A 467 8.94 24.83 16.56
C ILE A 467 9.73 25.63 15.52
N GLN A 468 9.14 25.82 14.33
CA GLN A 468 9.80 26.50 13.22
C GLN A 468 9.63 28.05 13.30
N ASP A 469 8.58 28.54 13.95
CA ASP A 469 8.39 29.96 14.17
C ASP A 469 9.29 30.47 15.30
N LYS A 470 10.25 31.33 14.96
CA LYS A 470 11.23 31.87 15.89
C LYS A 470 10.64 32.75 17.01
N LYS A 471 9.41 33.22 16.85
CA LYS A 471 8.72 34.07 17.86
C LYS A 471 7.89 33.25 18.85
N THR A 472 7.63 31.97 18.52
CA THR A 472 6.80 31.07 19.32
C THR A 472 7.70 30.20 20.18
N THR A 473 7.56 30.25 21.50
CA THR A 473 8.33 29.44 22.44
C THR A 473 7.67 28.13 22.78
N GLU A 474 6.35 28.06 22.67
CA GLU A 474 5.55 26.86 22.89
C GLU A 474 4.29 26.86 22.02
N VAL A 475 3.80 25.69 21.65
CA VAL A 475 2.56 25.52 20.88
C VAL A 475 1.77 24.33 21.41
N PHE A 476 0.48 24.53 21.65
CA PHE A 476 -0.43 23.47 22.08
C PHE A 476 -0.98 22.73 20.85
N PHE A 477 -0.76 21.42 20.80
CA PHE A 477 -1.43 20.52 19.85
C PHE A 477 -1.44 19.08 20.37
N PRO A 478 -2.46 18.28 20.00
CA PRO A 478 -2.48 16.84 20.26
C PRO A 478 -1.55 16.09 19.29
N LEU A 479 -0.77 15.17 19.84
CA LEU A 479 0.00 14.19 19.07
C LEU A 479 -0.68 12.83 19.24
N HIS A 480 -1.18 12.27 18.13
CA HIS A 480 -1.86 10.99 18.08
C HIS A 480 -0.87 9.89 17.68
N LEU A 481 -0.76 8.83 18.48
CA LEU A 481 0.16 7.72 18.28
C LEU A 481 -0.62 6.41 18.20
N ARG A 482 -0.54 5.71 17.06
CA ARG A 482 -1.21 4.42 16.87
C ARG A 482 -0.53 3.31 17.68
N ILE A 483 -1.33 2.48 18.33
CA ILE A 483 -0.88 1.23 18.95
C ILE A 483 -1.33 0.06 18.09
N PRO A 484 -0.41 -0.66 17.41
CA PRO A 484 -0.76 -1.79 16.55
C PRO A 484 -1.46 -2.93 17.29
N LYS A 485 -2.27 -3.70 16.58
CA LYS A 485 -3.02 -4.82 17.17
C LYS A 485 -2.11 -5.91 17.75
N TRP A 486 -0.91 -6.12 17.21
CA TRP A 486 0.05 -7.10 17.72
C TRP A 486 0.76 -6.66 19.02
N CYS A 487 0.77 -5.36 19.34
CA CYS A 487 1.35 -4.83 20.57
C CYS A 487 0.32 -4.88 21.71
N LYS A 488 0.56 -5.72 22.72
CA LYS A 488 -0.40 -5.88 23.81
C LYS A 488 -0.54 -4.63 24.67
N GLN A 489 0.56 -3.98 24.98
CA GLN A 489 0.61 -2.77 25.77
C GLN A 489 1.82 -1.94 25.36
N ALA A 490 1.58 -0.69 24.99
CA ALA A 490 2.62 0.29 24.69
C ALA A 490 2.91 1.18 25.88
N THR A 491 4.14 1.72 25.91
CA THR A 491 4.54 2.76 26.87
C THR A 491 4.92 4.03 26.12
N ILE A 492 4.39 5.16 26.55
CA ILE A 492 4.72 6.48 26.02
C ILE A 492 5.40 7.28 27.11
N THR A 493 6.61 7.76 26.83
CA THR A 493 7.33 8.66 27.73
C THR A 493 7.49 10.03 27.06
N VAL A 494 7.45 11.08 27.87
CA VAL A 494 7.74 12.44 27.44
C VAL A 494 8.85 13.01 28.29
N ASN A 495 9.95 13.42 27.65
CA ASN A 495 11.15 13.94 28.33
C ASN A 495 11.67 12.97 29.44
N GLY A 496 11.63 11.66 29.15
CA GLY A 496 12.12 10.61 30.05
C GLY A 496 11.18 10.24 31.21
N LYS A 497 9.95 10.79 31.23
CA LYS A 497 8.94 10.42 32.22
C LYS A 497 7.77 9.70 31.52
N ILE A 498 7.26 8.64 32.16
CA ILE A 498 6.08 7.93 31.67
C ILE A 498 4.89 8.91 31.69
N GLU A 499 4.35 9.18 30.50
CA GLU A 499 3.15 9.99 30.33
C GLU A 499 1.90 9.12 30.42
N GLN A 500 1.89 7.99 29.68
CA GLN A 500 0.79 7.03 29.71
C GLN A 500 1.21 5.66 29.17
N THR A 501 0.40 4.66 29.49
CA THR A 501 0.38 3.37 28.80
C THR A 501 -0.87 3.30 27.93
N ALA A 502 -0.80 2.54 26.84
CA ALA A 502 -1.91 2.40 25.90
C ALA A 502 -2.09 0.94 25.46
N GLU A 503 -3.34 0.56 25.23
CA GLU A 503 -3.72 -0.80 24.90
C GLU A 503 -3.69 -1.05 23.39
N THR A 504 -3.67 -2.33 23.04
CA THR A 504 -3.68 -2.84 21.67
C THR A 504 -4.81 -2.23 20.81
N GLY A 505 -4.51 -1.94 19.55
CA GLY A 505 -5.52 -1.52 18.56
C GLY A 505 -6.19 -0.18 18.88
N THR A 506 -5.46 0.76 19.52
CA THR A 506 -5.96 2.09 19.89
C THR A 506 -5.08 3.20 19.32
N VAL A 507 -5.53 4.43 19.51
CA VAL A 507 -4.72 5.64 19.28
C VAL A 507 -4.56 6.36 20.60
N ALA A 508 -3.34 6.42 21.09
CA ALA A 508 -2.98 7.22 22.27
C ALA A 508 -2.82 8.69 21.87
N ILE A 509 -3.34 9.60 22.68
CA ILE A 509 -3.30 11.03 22.38
C ILE A 509 -2.56 11.77 23.49
N VAL A 510 -1.42 12.38 23.14
CA VAL A 510 -0.65 13.23 24.06
C VAL A 510 -1.03 14.70 23.83
N ARG A 511 -1.79 15.29 24.77
CA ARG A 511 -2.25 16.68 24.70
C ARG A 511 -1.42 17.56 25.62
N ARG A 512 -0.62 18.45 25.04
CA ARG A 512 0.20 19.37 25.82
C ARG A 512 0.67 20.58 25.02
N ALA A 513 1.19 21.60 25.71
CA ALA A 513 2.00 22.65 25.10
C ALA A 513 3.43 22.11 24.89
N TRP A 514 3.85 22.06 23.63
CA TRP A 514 5.15 21.56 23.21
C TRP A 514 6.16 22.70 23.11
N LYS A 515 7.41 22.38 23.44
CA LYS A 515 8.57 23.25 23.26
C LYS A 515 9.58 22.61 22.32
N SER A 516 10.41 23.43 21.66
CA SER A 516 11.50 22.91 20.87
C SER A 516 12.46 22.08 21.73
N GLY A 517 12.77 20.88 21.29
CA GLY A 517 13.60 19.90 22.00
C GLY A 517 12.81 18.90 22.85
N ASP A 518 11.47 19.05 23.00
CA ASP A 518 10.66 18.01 23.65
C ASP A 518 10.78 16.69 22.91
N ARG A 519 10.92 15.60 23.68
CA ARG A 519 11.09 14.25 23.17
C ARG A 519 9.97 13.34 23.63
N VAL A 520 9.47 12.54 22.70
CA VAL A 520 8.52 11.45 22.97
C VAL A 520 9.17 10.15 22.58
N GLU A 521 9.17 9.17 23.47
CA GLU A 521 9.54 7.78 23.16
C GLU A 521 8.27 6.92 23.25
N LEU A 522 7.96 6.22 22.16
CA LEU A 522 6.94 5.19 22.09
C LEU A 522 7.64 3.83 22.04
N THR A 523 7.37 2.97 23.02
CA THR A 523 7.85 1.59 23.05
C THR A 523 6.71 0.64 22.75
N LEU A 524 6.88 -0.21 21.73
CA LEU A 524 5.93 -1.20 21.23
C LEU A 524 6.50 -2.62 21.40
N PRO A 525 6.42 -3.26 22.59
CA PRO A 525 7.05 -4.56 22.84
C PRO A 525 6.59 -5.62 21.82
N MET A 526 7.55 -6.20 21.10
CA MET A 526 7.32 -7.21 20.08
C MET A 526 7.58 -8.62 20.60
N HIS A 527 6.59 -9.50 20.49
CA HIS A 527 6.70 -10.91 20.79
C HIS A 527 6.57 -11.73 19.52
N VAL A 528 7.14 -12.95 19.52
CA VAL A 528 6.88 -13.91 18.45
C VAL A 528 5.50 -14.53 18.64
N PHE A 529 4.77 -14.68 17.56
CA PHE A 529 3.48 -15.37 17.49
C PHE A 529 3.32 -16.11 16.17
N THR A 530 2.33 -16.98 16.08
CA THR A 530 2.05 -17.76 14.87
C THR A 530 0.60 -17.55 14.42
N ASN A 531 0.38 -17.60 13.10
CA ASN A 531 -0.95 -17.61 12.50
C ASN A 531 -1.13 -18.86 11.65
N LEU A 532 -2.38 -19.35 11.57
CA LEU A 532 -2.75 -20.51 10.76
C LEU A 532 -3.10 -20.08 9.35
N TRP A 533 -2.64 -20.89 8.37
CA TRP A 533 -2.83 -20.69 6.95
C TRP A 533 -3.27 -21.97 6.24
N HIS A 534 -3.13 -21.99 4.91
CA HIS A 534 -3.46 -23.12 4.05
C HIS A 534 -2.90 -24.45 4.60
N GLU A 535 -3.71 -25.53 4.56
CA GLU A 535 -3.37 -26.87 5.06
C GLU A 535 -2.91 -26.90 6.53
N ASN A 536 -3.45 -25.98 7.34
CA ASN A 536 -3.05 -25.77 8.74
C ASN A 536 -1.54 -25.52 8.93
N SER A 537 -0.88 -25.01 7.90
CA SER A 537 0.47 -24.46 8.02
C SER A 537 0.50 -23.24 8.92
N ILE A 538 1.68 -22.87 9.39
CA ILE A 538 1.87 -21.70 10.24
C ILE A 538 2.85 -20.71 9.61
N SER A 539 2.59 -19.41 9.77
CA SER A 539 3.60 -18.37 9.69
C SER A 539 4.18 -18.09 11.06
N VAL A 540 5.44 -17.64 11.10
CA VAL A 540 6.10 -17.11 12.28
C VAL A 540 6.20 -15.60 12.12
N GLU A 541 5.72 -14.85 13.10
CA GLU A 541 5.59 -13.40 13.01
C GLU A 541 6.10 -12.70 14.27
N ARG A 542 6.63 -11.48 14.13
CA ARG A 542 7.05 -10.62 15.24
C ARG A 542 6.82 -9.16 14.85
N GLY A 543 5.96 -8.45 15.58
CA GLY A 543 5.49 -7.13 15.15
C GLY A 543 4.75 -7.22 13.81
N PRO A 544 5.02 -6.34 12.84
CA PRO A 544 4.42 -6.42 11.51
C PRO A 544 5.14 -7.40 10.56
N LEU A 545 6.29 -7.97 10.99
CA LEU A 545 7.13 -8.82 10.16
C LEU A 545 6.70 -10.27 10.18
N VAL A 546 6.67 -10.87 9.00
CA VAL A 546 6.64 -12.32 8.75
C VAL A 546 8.08 -12.81 8.61
N TYR A 547 8.33 -14.04 8.99
CA TYR A 547 9.68 -14.65 8.91
C TYR A 547 9.68 -15.82 7.94
N GLY A 548 10.70 -15.85 7.08
CA GLY A 548 10.95 -16.92 6.11
C GLY A 548 12.21 -17.69 6.45
N LEU A 549 12.26 -18.96 5.99
CA LEU A 549 13.45 -19.79 6.09
C LEU A 549 14.63 -19.09 5.40
N GLN A 550 15.73 -18.90 6.13
CA GLN A 550 16.96 -18.41 5.56
C GLN A 550 17.60 -19.46 4.67
N MET A 551 17.78 -19.12 3.41
CA MET A 551 18.44 -19.97 2.40
C MET A 551 19.54 -19.16 1.70
N LYS A 552 20.65 -19.81 1.34
CA LYS A 552 21.66 -19.19 0.48
C LYS A 552 21.09 -18.97 -0.91
N GLU A 553 21.45 -17.86 -1.52
CA GLU A 553 20.99 -17.49 -2.85
C GLU A 553 22.16 -17.50 -3.83
N GLN A 554 21.96 -18.15 -4.97
CA GLN A 554 22.88 -18.13 -6.10
C GLN A 554 22.19 -17.43 -7.26
N TRP A 555 22.65 -16.25 -7.60
CA TRP A 555 22.09 -15.41 -8.65
C TRP A 555 22.84 -15.65 -9.96
N ASP A 556 22.15 -16.10 -10.99
CA ASP A 556 22.67 -16.37 -12.31
C ASP A 556 22.02 -15.50 -13.37
N LYS A 557 22.81 -14.60 -13.98
CA LYS A 557 22.33 -13.72 -15.03
C LYS A 557 22.22 -14.46 -16.35
N LYS A 558 21.05 -14.38 -16.98
CA LYS A 558 20.74 -14.94 -18.30
C LYS A 558 20.44 -13.83 -19.29
N GLU A 559 20.67 -14.06 -20.57
CA GLU A 559 20.32 -13.14 -21.63
C GLU A 559 19.16 -13.69 -22.45
N PHE A 560 18.26 -12.80 -22.87
CA PHE A 560 17.21 -13.13 -23.83
C PHE A 560 17.77 -13.20 -25.25
N SER A 561 17.18 -14.01 -26.10
CA SER A 561 17.49 -14.03 -27.53
C SER A 561 17.12 -12.71 -28.20
N GLU A 562 17.71 -12.41 -29.37
CA GLU A 562 17.43 -11.19 -30.13
C GLU A 562 15.92 -11.00 -30.42
N ASN A 563 15.20 -12.09 -30.65
CA ASN A 563 13.76 -12.05 -30.92
C ASN A 563 12.91 -11.72 -29.67
N GLU A 564 13.44 -11.91 -28.46
CA GLU A 564 12.74 -11.70 -27.19
C GLU A 564 13.05 -10.37 -26.55
N VAL A 565 14.16 -9.73 -26.92
CA VAL A 565 14.65 -8.49 -26.27
C VAL A 565 13.62 -7.36 -26.27
N HIS A 566 12.82 -7.24 -27.31
CA HIS A 566 11.80 -6.20 -27.41
C HIS A 566 10.59 -6.46 -26.49
N HIS A 567 10.36 -7.71 -26.07
CA HIS A 567 9.28 -8.08 -25.12
C HIS A 567 9.75 -8.04 -23.68
N TYR A 568 10.91 -8.63 -23.38
CA TYR A 568 11.33 -8.90 -22.00
C TYR A 568 12.56 -8.11 -21.55
N GLY A 569 13.18 -7.32 -22.45
CA GLY A 569 14.45 -6.63 -22.20
C GLY A 569 15.66 -7.52 -22.52
N LYS A 570 16.87 -7.07 -22.12
CA LYS A 570 18.12 -7.73 -22.51
C LYS A 570 18.42 -8.98 -21.68
N SER A 571 18.08 -8.96 -20.41
CA SER A 571 18.50 -10.01 -19.47
C SER A 571 17.55 -10.16 -18.29
N TYR A 572 17.67 -11.28 -17.63
CA TYR A 572 16.96 -11.62 -16.40
C TYR A 572 17.89 -12.40 -15.47
N TYR A 573 17.44 -12.59 -14.22
CA TYR A 573 18.16 -13.41 -13.24
C TYR A 573 17.34 -14.62 -12.85
N GLU A 574 18.02 -15.75 -12.75
CA GLU A 574 17.57 -16.94 -12.06
C GLU A 574 18.19 -16.98 -10.68
N VAL A 575 17.46 -17.49 -9.69
CA VAL A 575 17.95 -17.62 -8.32
C VAL A 575 17.65 -19.01 -7.80
N THR A 576 18.70 -19.71 -7.35
CA THR A 576 18.61 -21.06 -6.81
C THR A 576 19.30 -21.15 -5.45
N SER A 577 19.04 -22.22 -4.71
CA SER A 577 19.68 -22.48 -3.43
C SER A 577 20.24 -23.90 -3.37
N PRO A 578 21.46 -24.10 -2.82
CA PRO A 578 21.98 -25.42 -2.46
C PRO A 578 21.40 -25.95 -1.15
N ASP A 579 20.74 -25.09 -0.36
CA ASP A 579 20.24 -25.43 0.97
C ASP A 579 18.92 -26.19 0.88
N PRO A 580 18.64 -27.13 1.78
CA PRO A 580 17.34 -27.78 1.88
C PRO A 580 16.27 -26.77 2.36
N TRP A 581 15.07 -26.90 1.84
CA TRP A 581 13.94 -26.00 2.13
C TRP A 581 12.74 -26.73 2.76
N ASN A 582 12.62 -28.02 2.62
CA ASN A 582 11.43 -28.82 2.95
C ASN A 582 11.38 -29.22 4.43
N TYR A 583 11.21 -28.23 5.29
CA TYR A 583 11.14 -28.40 6.75
C TYR A 583 9.72 -28.23 7.29
N GLY A 584 9.34 -29.09 8.22
CA GLY A 584 8.17 -28.88 9.11
C GLY A 584 8.65 -28.41 10.49
N ILE A 585 7.99 -27.41 11.06
CA ILE A 585 8.26 -26.91 12.42
C ILE A 585 7.72 -27.93 13.42
N ILE A 586 8.53 -28.29 14.43
CA ILE A 586 8.13 -29.23 15.47
C ILE A 586 7.24 -28.53 16.48
N SER A 587 6.05 -29.11 16.76
CA SER A 587 5.16 -28.66 17.82
C SER A 587 4.87 -29.81 18.78
N PHE A 588 5.18 -29.62 20.03
CA PHE A 588 4.84 -30.57 21.10
C PHE A 588 3.52 -30.15 21.75
N ALA A 589 2.61 -31.10 21.94
CA ALA A 589 1.29 -30.85 22.49
C ALA A 589 1.28 -30.22 23.91
N GLN A 590 2.41 -30.20 24.58
CA GLN A 590 2.57 -29.74 25.97
C GLN A 590 3.27 -28.36 26.09
N THR A 591 3.80 -27.82 25.01
CA THR A 591 4.55 -26.55 25.00
C THR A 591 3.91 -25.61 24.00
N ARG A 592 3.70 -24.35 24.37
CA ARG A 592 3.29 -23.35 23.39
C ARG A 592 4.38 -23.25 22.32
N ILE A 593 3.99 -23.28 21.08
CA ILE A 593 4.96 -23.26 19.96
C ILE A 593 5.81 -22.00 20.02
N GLU A 594 5.25 -20.88 20.47
CA GLU A 594 5.94 -19.60 20.60
C GLU A 594 7.11 -19.62 21.60
N GLU A 595 7.08 -20.50 22.58
CA GLU A 595 8.13 -20.67 23.59
C GLU A 595 9.38 -21.37 23.05
N GLN A 596 9.31 -21.92 21.84
CA GLN A 596 10.41 -22.63 21.18
C GLN A 596 11.28 -21.74 20.30
N PHE A 597 10.91 -20.47 20.14
CA PHE A 597 11.61 -19.53 19.27
C PHE A 597 12.74 -18.80 20.03
N GLU A 598 13.95 -18.94 19.54
CA GLU A 598 15.14 -18.22 20.04
C GLU A 598 15.43 -17.02 19.14
N ILE A 599 15.29 -15.79 19.67
CA ILE A 599 15.50 -14.56 18.91
C ILE A 599 16.93 -14.08 19.11
N THR A 600 17.59 -13.71 18.02
CA THR A 600 18.89 -13.03 18.02
C THR A 600 18.78 -11.77 17.16
N ILE A 601 19.22 -10.64 17.69
CA ILE A 601 19.27 -9.35 16.97
C ILE A 601 20.73 -8.94 16.86
N ASP A 602 21.17 -8.68 15.62
CA ASP A 602 22.49 -8.09 15.34
C ASP A 602 22.36 -6.57 15.38
N PRO A 603 22.91 -5.89 16.41
CA PRO A 603 22.73 -4.44 16.56
C PRO A 603 23.48 -3.62 15.50
N LEU A 604 24.49 -4.19 14.84
CA LEU A 604 25.18 -3.49 13.74
C LEU A 604 24.34 -3.50 12.47
N LYS A 605 23.78 -4.66 12.13
CA LYS A 605 22.87 -4.79 10.98
C LYS A 605 21.56 -4.03 11.19
N GLN A 606 21.02 -4.04 12.41
CA GLN A 606 19.81 -3.28 12.76
C GLN A 606 20.00 -1.77 12.52
N LYS A 607 21.20 -1.24 12.76
CA LYS A 607 21.56 0.17 12.53
C LYS A 607 22.05 0.46 11.12
N SER A 608 22.04 -0.53 10.22
CA SER A 608 22.35 -0.33 8.81
C SER A 608 21.35 0.63 8.15
N SER A 609 21.81 1.41 7.19
CA SER A 609 20.93 2.22 6.35
C SER A 609 20.11 1.38 5.39
N TYR A 610 20.50 0.12 5.14
CA TYR A 610 19.75 -0.82 4.32
C TYR A 610 19.84 -2.24 4.87
N PHE A 611 18.73 -2.81 5.26
CA PHE A 611 18.62 -4.15 5.83
C PHE A 611 17.66 -5.10 5.09
N TRP A 612 17.12 -4.65 3.95
CA TRP A 612 16.12 -5.41 3.19
C TRP A 612 16.74 -6.39 2.20
N ASN A 613 17.76 -7.16 2.65
CA ASN A 613 18.32 -8.27 1.89
C ASN A 613 18.89 -9.36 2.82
N LEU A 614 19.26 -10.50 2.23
CA LEU A 614 19.75 -11.66 2.96
C LEU A 614 21.00 -11.35 3.80
N GLU A 615 21.94 -10.57 3.25
CA GLU A 615 23.21 -10.26 3.90
C GLU A 615 23.04 -9.38 5.15
N ASN A 616 22.13 -8.41 5.05
CA ASN A 616 21.95 -7.38 6.09
C ASN A 616 20.76 -7.64 7.02
N ALA A 617 20.07 -8.79 6.89
CA ALA A 617 18.96 -9.15 7.78
C ALA A 617 19.39 -9.09 9.25
N PRO A 618 18.77 -8.19 10.08
CA PRO A 618 19.27 -7.95 11.43
C PRO A 618 18.71 -8.90 12.48
N ILE A 619 17.59 -9.58 12.18
CA ILE A 619 16.88 -10.43 13.14
C ILE A 619 16.91 -11.86 12.64
N GLN A 620 17.29 -12.78 13.53
CA GLN A 620 17.21 -14.21 13.31
C GLN A 620 16.34 -14.85 14.39
N ILE A 621 15.44 -15.74 13.96
CA ILE A 621 14.64 -16.59 14.84
C ILE A 621 15.05 -18.03 14.58
N LYS A 622 15.54 -18.73 15.60
CA LYS A 622 15.86 -20.15 15.51
C LYS A 622 14.73 -20.98 16.10
N VAL A 623 14.39 -22.06 15.42
CA VAL A 623 13.34 -22.98 15.83
C VAL A 623 13.71 -24.42 15.46
N LYS A 624 13.19 -25.40 16.23
CA LYS A 624 13.34 -26.81 15.96
C LYS A 624 12.44 -27.26 14.81
N ALA A 625 12.97 -28.02 13.89
CA ALA A 625 12.29 -28.51 12.70
C ALA A 625 12.78 -29.91 12.34
N ARG A 626 12.03 -30.59 11.47
CA ARG A 626 12.44 -31.83 10.82
C ARG A 626 12.30 -31.70 9.31
N LYS A 627 13.24 -32.30 8.56
CA LYS A 627 13.05 -32.44 7.10
C LYS A 627 11.82 -33.30 6.82
N MET A 628 11.14 -32.98 5.74
CA MET A 628 9.97 -33.68 5.23
C MET A 628 10.28 -34.23 3.83
N PRO A 629 10.90 -35.43 3.71
CA PRO A 629 11.39 -35.97 2.43
C PRO A 629 10.31 -36.16 1.38
N GLN A 630 9.05 -36.32 1.78
CA GLN A 630 7.89 -36.41 0.91
C GLN A 630 7.47 -35.08 0.28
N TRP A 631 7.85 -33.95 0.89
CA TRP A 631 7.62 -32.62 0.33
C TRP A 631 8.72 -32.30 -0.67
N LYS A 632 8.43 -32.50 -1.95
CA LYS A 632 9.35 -32.39 -3.06
C LYS A 632 8.99 -31.23 -3.97
N LEU A 633 9.91 -30.83 -4.82
CA LEU A 633 9.61 -29.90 -5.91
C LEU A 633 8.51 -30.48 -6.81
N TYR A 634 7.62 -29.60 -7.22
CA TYR A 634 6.62 -29.83 -8.23
C TYR A 634 6.56 -28.64 -9.17
N ASN A 635 6.76 -28.86 -10.46
CA ASN A 635 6.75 -27.79 -11.46
C ASN A 635 7.67 -26.60 -11.10
N GLU A 636 8.88 -26.92 -10.62
CA GLU A 636 9.89 -25.96 -10.13
C GLU A 636 9.41 -25.01 -9.02
N MET A 637 8.42 -25.42 -8.26
CA MET A 637 7.91 -24.74 -7.06
C MET A 637 8.04 -25.67 -5.85
N ALA A 638 7.90 -25.13 -4.65
CA ALA A 638 7.59 -25.96 -3.49
C ALA A 638 6.34 -26.79 -3.84
N GLY A 639 6.44 -28.11 -3.73
CA GLY A 639 5.32 -28.99 -4.06
C GLY A 639 4.11 -28.76 -3.16
N PRO A 640 3.02 -29.51 -3.35
CA PRO A 640 1.84 -29.38 -2.51
C PRO A 640 2.21 -29.37 -1.04
N LEU A 641 1.73 -28.36 -0.33
CA LEU A 641 2.04 -28.17 1.10
C LEU A 641 1.52 -29.36 1.91
N PRO A 642 2.37 -30.06 2.68
CA PRO A 642 1.91 -31.15 3.51
C PRO A 642 0.90 -30.67 4.56
N TYR A 643 -0.24 -31.34 4.66
CA TYR A 643 -1.22 -31.01 5.71
C TYR A 643 -0.60 -31.19 7.10
N SER A 644 -0.60 -30.15 7.89
CA SER A 644 -0.05 -30.17 9.25
C SER A 644 -0.76 -31.21 10.11
N VAL A 645 0.02 -31.93 10.96
CA VAL A 645 -0.45 -33.01 11.86
C VAL A 645 -0.69 -34.36 11.17
N SER A 646 -1.01 -34.42 9.87
CA SER A 646 -1.17 -35.70 9.16
C SER A 646 0.16 -36.35 8.80
N TYR A 647 1.22 -35.58 8.72
CA TYR A 647 2.56 -36.06 8.40
C TYR A 647 3.42 -36.11 9.67
N SER A 648 3.39 -37.25 10.37
CA SER A 648 4.36 -37.55 11.41
C SER A 648 5.64 -38.07 10.78
N VAL A 649 6.68 -37.28 10.85
CA VAL A 649 8.04 -37.77 10.59
C VAL A 649 8.63 -38.19 11.92
N THR A 650 8.84 -39.49 12.12
CA THR A 650 9.36 -39.99 13.40
C THR A 650 10.83 -39.61 13.59
N PRO A 651 11.30 -39.43 14.85
CA PRO A 651 12.70 -39.16 15.13
C PRO A 651 13.66 -40.19 14.55
N GLN A 652 13.22 -41.45 14.38
CA GLN A 652 14.03 -42.51 13.74
C GLN A 652 14.18 -42.30 12.24
N GLN A 653 13.24 -41.59 11.60
CA GLN A 653 13.29 -41.33 10.16
C GLN A 653 14.05 -40.03 9.83
N MET A 654 13.80 -38.96 10.58
CA MET A 654 14.43 -37.66 10.36
C MET A 654 14.80 -37.02 11.69
N PRO A 655 16.09 -36.73 11.93
CA PRO A 655 16.52 -36.09 13.17
C PRO A 655 15.97 -34.66 13.31
N GLU A 656 15.92 -34.18 14.54
CA GLU A 656 15.63 -32.81 14.85
C GLU A 656 16.83 -31.91 14.43
N GLU A 657 16.52 -30.82 13.74
CA GLU A 657 17.47 -29.80 13.33
C GLU A 657 16.99 -28.42 13.82
N LYS A 658 17.90 -27.49 14.04
CA LYS A 658 17.56 -26.07 14.25
C LYS A 658 17.65 -25.37 12.91
N ILE A 659 16.53 -24.77 12.45
CA ILE A 659 16.49 -23.89 11.29
C ILE A 659 16.51 -22.42 11.71
N THR A 660 16.98 -21.55 10.82
CA THR A 660 17.02 -20.11 11.02
C THR A 660 15.99 -19.44 10.12
N LEU A 661 15.19 -18.56 10.70
CA LEU A 661 14.23 -17.72 9.99
C LEU A 661 14.70 -16.27 10.07
N ILE A 662 14.51 -15.51 8.99
CA ILE A 662 14.80 -14.08 8.91
C ILE A 662 13.56 -13.32 8.40
N PRO A 663 13.48 -11.98 8.53
CA PRO A 663 12.34 -11.24 8.02
C PRO A 663 12.08 -11.53 6.54
N TYR A 664 10.82 -11.77 6.18
CA TYR A 664 10.37 -12.09 4.82
C TYR A 664 10.90 -11.08 3.80
N GLY A 665 10.80 -9.77 4.11
CA GLY A 665 11.28 -8.69 3.26
C GLY A 665 12.79 -8.70 3.00
N CYS A 666 13.56 -9.53 3.75
CA CYS A 666 14.99 -9.73 3.56
C CYS A 666 15.33 -10.98 2.74
N THR A 667 14.33 -11.71 2.21
CA THR A 667 14.53 -12.97 1.49
C THR A 667 14.13 -12.85 0.03
N THR A 668 14.87 -13.48 -0.86
CA THR A 668 14.43 -13.74 -2.25
C THR A 668 13.87 -15.15 -2.38
N LEU A 669 14.59 -16.15 -1.87
CA LEU A 669 14.11 -17.52 -1.71
C LEU A 669 13.67 -17.74 -0.25
N ARG A 670 12.54 -18.45 -0.06
CA ARG A 670 11.93 -18.62 1.27
C ARG A 670 10.90 -19.74 1.36
N ILE A 671 10.70 -20.21 2.56
CA ILE A 671 9.46 -20.83 3.04
C ILE A 671 8.95 -19.94 4.18
N SER A 672 7.74 -19.42 4.09
CA SER A 672 7.12 -18.57 5.09
C SER A 672 5.83 -19.16 5.70
N GLN A 673 5.27 -20.18 5.06
CA GLN A 673 4.17 -20.97 5.58
C GLN A 673 4.65 -22.42 5.74
N PHE A 674 4.83 -22.82 6.99
CA PHE A 674 5.45 -24.08 7.36
C PHE A 674 4.41 -25.13 7.76
N PRO A 675 4.50 -26.37 7.27
CA PRO A 675 3.77 -27.45 7.89
C PRO A 675 4.26 -27.68 9.33
N VAL A 676 3.37 -28.16 10.19
CA VAL A 676 3.69 -28.53 11.56
C VAL A 676 3.83 -30.04 11.66
N THR A 677 4.89 -30.51 12.32
CA THR A 677 5.17 -31.94 12.53
C THR A 677 5.42 -32.23 14.01
N ARG A 678 5.47 -33.51 14.37
CA ARG A 678 5.79 -34.00 15.73
C ARG A 678 7.20 -34.49 15.86
#